data_85bd477b1a1f8346227660e7f3511407
#
_entry.id   85bd477b1a1f8346227660e7f3511407
#
_cell.length_a   1.000
_cell.length_b   1.000
_cell.length_c   1.000
_cell.angle_alpha   90.00
_cell.angle_beta   90.00
_cell.angle_gamma   90.00
#
_symmetry.space_group_name_H-M   'P 1'
#
loop_
_entity.id
_entity.type
_entity.pdbx_description
1 polymer ?
#
loop_
_entity_poly.entity_id
_entity_poly.type
_entity_poly.pdbx_seq_one_letter_code
_entity_poly.pdbx_strand_id
1 'polypeptide(L)'
;MSLDKIVVKGANEHNLKNIDVTIPRDKLVVITGLSGSGKSSLAFDTIYAEGQRRYMESLSSYARMFIGQMEKPDVQSIEGLSPSISIDQKTTSKNPRSTVGTVTEIYDYLRLLYARIGIPHCPVCGKKIEQQTIDQIVDSVMEIGEGTKFQILAPVVRGKKGMHQKVLEQARKSGFSRVRVDGNIYDLSEEISLEKNKKHNIEIVVDRLVVKDSIRGRLTDSLETTMKLAKGIAIVAIVGGEEITYSQNYACPEHGISVEEITPRMFSFNNPFGACPKCTGIGVFMKIDPDLIIPDPSKSIRQGGLKGSGWALEGNTIAEAYMVGLADHYGFSLDTPIEDLPKEIVDILLYGTKGEKFKIHRFSQRKGFESYETDFEGIIGNLERRYKETNSNWIKEEIQGYMSEHHCDECDGKRLRKESLAVTVGGKNISDFCDMSVVEAVEFLKNLQLTDREKFIGKSILKEINSRLSFLNSVGLEYLTLSRSTGTLSGGESQRIRLATQIGSSLMGVVYILDEPSIGLHQRDNDKLLDTLKALRDNGNTVLVVEHDEDTMRASDYIVDVGPGAGIHGGEIVAQGTCEEIMANEKSITGQYLSGKRTIPVPTERRKGNGKFLKIIGAQQNNLKNINVKIPLGEFVCVTGVSGSGKSSLVNEILYKKLAKELNRAKCKAGKHKKIEGIENLDKVIQIDQSPIGRTPRSNPATYTGVFGDIRSLYANTNDAKMRGYGPGRFSFNVKGGRCEACQGDGINKIEMHFLPDVYVPCDVCKGKRYNRETLEVKYKGKSIYDVLEMTVEEGCEFFQNIPKIARKLQTLYDVGLGYIKIGQSSTTLSGGEAQRVKLATELSKRSTGKTIYILDEPTTGLHIADVHRLIEVLQKLVDTGNTVVVIEHNLDLIKTADHIIDLGPEGGDRGGTLVATGTPEQVAKVKESYTGQYLKKMLN
;
A
#
# COMPACT_ATOMS: atom_id res chain seq x y z
N MET A 1 -31.40 33.49 -9.16
CA MET A 1 -31.05 33.56 -7.71
C MET A 1 -30.22 32.36 -7.41
N SER A 2 -28.98 32.55 -6.99
CA SER A 2 -28.19 31.42 -6.46
C SER A 2 -28.84 31.00 -5.15
N LEU A 3 -29.21 29.74 -5.05
CA LEU A 3 -29.75 29.20 -3.79
C LEU A 3 -28.61 29.17 -2.78
N ASP A 4 -28.69 29.91 -1.70
CA ASP A 4 -27.65 30.01 -0.66
C ASP A 4 -27.59 28.76 0.24
N LYS A 5 -28.45 27.78 -0.05
CA LYS A 5 -28.62 26.57 0.77
C LYS A 5 -28.85 25.34 -0.09
N ILE A 6 -28.37 24.21 0.39
CA ILE A 6 -28.76 22.89 -0.08
C ILE A 6 -29.90 22.41 0.82
N VAL A 7 -31.04 22.11 0.24
CA VAL A 7 -32.23 21.64 0.97
C VAL A 7 -32.51 20.20 0.57
N VAL A 8 -32.32 19.28 1.49
CA VAL A 8 -32.66 17.86 1.34
C VAL A 8 -34.01 17.63 1.99
N LYS A 9 -34.95 17.01 1.27
CA LYS A 9 -36.28 16.68 1.77
C LYS A 9 -36.56 15.20 1.63
N GLY A 10 -37.00 14.59 2.72
CA GLY A 10 -37.48 13.23 2.74
C GLY A 10 -36.42 12.21 2.43
N ALA A 11 -35.18 12.35 2.99
CA ALA A 11 -34.13 11.36 2.82
C ALA A 11 -34.41 10.10 3.65
N ASN A 12 -34.39 8.93 2.99
CA ASN A 12 -34.82 7.66 3.58
C ASN A 12 -33.87 6.52 3.23
N GLU A 13 -32.60 6.84 2.86
CA GLU A 13 -31.57 5.84 2.58
C GLU A 13 -31.14 5.09 3.84
N HIS A 14 -31.06 3.78 3.73
CA HIS A 14 -30.64 2.85 4.79
C HIS A 14 -31.47 3.02 6.10
N ASN A 15 -30.86 3.64 7.12
CA ASN A 15 -31.52 3.86 8.41
C ASN A 15 -32.07 5.28 8.60
N LEU A 16 -32.00 6.14 7.60
CA LEU A 16 -32.58 7.48 7.66
C LEU A 16 -34.10 7.41 7.71
N LYS A 17 -34.73 8.24 8.54
CA LYS A 17 -36.17 8.21 8.83
C LYS A 17 -36.91 9.37 8.16
N ASN A 18 -36.89 9.44 6.81
CA ASN A 18 -37.55 10.46 6.03
C ASN A 18 -37.21 11.89 6.51
N ILE A 19 -35.90 12.16 6.64
CA ILE A 19 -35.39 13.39 7.27
C ILE A 19 -35.33 14.55 6.30
N ASP A 20 -35.58 15.76 6.84
CA ASP A 20 -35.34 17.03 6.18
C ASP A 20 -34.13 17.72 6.79
N VAL A 21 -33.20 18.19 5.95
CA VAL A 21 -32.03 18.91 6.40
C VAL A 21 -31.68 20.08 5.48
N THR A 22 -31.32 21.22 6.07
CA THR A 22 -30.90 22.40 5.34
C THR A 22 -29.44 22.70 5.65
N ILE A 23 -28.62 22.76 4.62
CA ILE A 23 -27.16 22.93 4.70
C ILE A 23 -26.80 24.25 4.01
N PRO A 24 -26.11 25.19 4.68
CA PRO A 24 -25.66 26.42 4.03
C PRO A 24 -24.58 26.13 2.99
N ARG A 25 -24.61 26.85 1.85
CA ARG A 25 -23.57 26.77 0.81
C ARG A 25 -22.36 27.64 1.16
N ASP A 26 -21.24 27.34 0.52
CA ASP A 26 -19.97 28.07 0.67
C ASP A 26 -19.51 28.14 2.13
N LYS A 27 -19.74 27.03 2.85
CA LYS A 27 -19.44 26.87 4.27
C LYS A 27 -18.71 25.55 4.52
N LEU A 28 -17.98 25.49 5.62
CA LEU A 28 -17.45 24.24 6.19
C LEU A 28 -18.52 23.67 7.12
N VAL A 29 -19.11 22.56 6.72
CA VAL A 29 -20.22 21.90 7.44
C VAL A 29 -19.77 20.54 7.92
N VAL A 30 -19.93 20.29 9.22
CA VAL A 30 -19.62 18.98 9.81
C VAL A 30 -20.90 18.19 10.02
N ILE A 31 -20.91 16.95 9.54
CA ILE A 31 -21.99 15.96 9.81
C ILE A 31 -21.43 15.00 10.87
N THR A 32 -21.99 15.02 12.06
CA THR A 32 -21.53 14.26 13.23
C THR A 32 -22.62 13.38 13.82
N GLY A 33 -22.30 12.60 14.86
CA GLY A 33 -23.21 11.70 15.57
C GLY A 33 -22.61 10.35 15.86
N LEU A 34 -23.29 9.46 16.57
CA LEU A 34 -22.81 8.13 16.96
C LEU A 34 -22.44 7.27 15.74
N SER A 35 -21.54 6.28 15.93
CA SER A 35 -21.24 5.29 14.88
C SER A 35 -22.52 4.54 14.52
N GLY A 36 -22.81 4.43 13.19
CA GLY A 36 -24.05 3.81 12.70
C GLY A 36 -25.32 4.67 12.82
N SER A 37 -25.22 5.97 13.14
CA SER A 37 -26.39 6.87 13.24
C SER A 37 -27.00 7.27 11.89
N GLY A 38 -26.29 7.07 10.75
CA GLY A 38 -26.78 7.44 9.41
C GLY A 38 -26.04 8.61 8.75
N LYS A 39 -24.91 9.07 9.33
CA LYS A 39 -24.08 10.15 8.78
C LYS A 39 -23.62 9.90 7.34
N SER A 40 -23.05 8.73 7.10
CA SER A 40 -22.55 8.35 5.77
C SER A 40 -23.71 8.15 4.80
N SER A 41 -24.87 7.64 5.26
CA SER A 41 -26.08 7.53 4.45
C SER A 41 -26.58 8.90 3.99
N LEU A 42 -26.51 9.93 4.84
CA LEU A 42 -26.87 11.29 4.46
C LEU A 42 -25.81 11.91 3.51
N ALA A 43 -24.53 11.85 3.88
CA ALA A 43 -23.46 12.52 3.15
C ALA A 43 -23.15 11.86 1.79
N PHE A 44 -22.96 10.55 1.79
CA PHE A 44 -22.49 9.81 0.60
C PHE A 44 -23.64 9.16 -0.18
N ASP A 45 -24.49 8.38 0.49
CA ASP A 45 -25.53 7.62 -0.21
C ASP A 45 -26.72 8.51 -0.66
N THR A 46 -26.87 9.71 -0.06
CA THR A 46 -27.92 10.67 -0.44
C THR A 46 -27.35 11.88 -1.19
N ILE A 47 -26.56 12.74 -0.54
CA ILE A 47 -26.14 14.05 -1.11
C ILE A 47 -25.14 13.82 -2.25
N TYR A 48 -24.06 13.04 -2.00
CA TYR A 48 -23.06 12.77 -3.04
C TYR A 48 -23.66 11.97 -4.20
N ALA A 49 -24.42 10.90 -3.90
CA ALA A 49 -25.01 10.04 -4.93
C ALA A 49 -25.92 10.83 -5.89
N GLU A 50 -26.76 11.73 -5.36
CA GLU A 50 -27.63 12.59 -6.19
C GLU A 50 -26.82 13.63 -6.98
N GLY A 51 -25.78 14.23 -6.39
CA GLY A 51 -24.89 15.16 -7.09
C GLY A 51 -24.15 14.52 -8.24
N GLN A 52 -23.62 13.32 -8.02
CA GLN A 52 -22.95 12.51 -9.02
C GLN A 52 -23.92 12.06 -10.12
N ARG A 53 -25.13 11.61 -9.76
CA ARG A 53 -26.17 11.23 -10.71
C ARG A 53 -26.52 12.37 -11.64
N ARG A 54 -26.77 13.58 -11.12
CA ARG A 54 -27.07 14.79 -11.93
C ARG A 54 -25.91 15.16 -12.84
N TYR A 55 -24.68 15.08 -12.34
CA TYR A 55 -23.50 15.32 -13.18
C TYR A 55 -23.42 14.32 -14.33
N MET A 56 -23.63 13.03 -14.05
CA MET A 56 -23.64 11.96 -15.05
C MET A 56 -24.75 12.15 -16.09
N GLU A 57 -25.93 12.61 -15.69
CA GLU A 57 -27.04 12.91 -16.60
C GLU A 57 -26.72 14.06 -17.55
N SER A 58 -25.88 14.99 -17.16
CA SER A 58 -25.39 16.09 -18.01
C SER A 58 -24.42 15.65 -19.10
N LEU A 59 -23.82 14.46 -18.97
CA LEU A 59 -22.87 13.93 -19.96
C LEU A 59 -23.58 13.40 -21.22
N SER A 60 -22.82 13.27 -22.32
CA SER A 60 -23.35 12.69 -23.56
C SER A 60 -23.82 11.24 -23.36
N SER A 61 -24.80 10.80 -24.18
CA SER A 61 -25.29 9.41 -24.14
C SER A 61 -24.17 8.36 -24.30
N TYR A 62 -23.16 8.69 -25.10
CA TYR A 62 -21.98 7.84 -25.30
C TYR A 62 -21.16 7.68 -24.02
N ALA A 63 -20.86 8.78 -23.32
CA ALA A 63 -20.14 8.74 -22.04
C ALA A 63 -20.91 7.97 -20.96
N ARG A 64 -22.25 8.13 -20.89
CA ARG A 64 -23.11 7.39 -19.97
C ARG A 64 -23.11 5.88 -20.17
N MET A 65 -22.98 5.40 -21.42
CA MET A 65 -22.86 3.96 -21.71
C MET A 65 -21.62 3.32 -21.07
N PHE A 66 -20.51 4.07 -20.96
CA PHE A 66 -19.25 3.55 -20.36
C PHE A 66 -19.24 3.63 -18.84
N ILE A 67 -19.91 4.62 -18.25
CA ILE A 67 -19.82 4.89 -16.81
C ILE A 67 -20.93 4.17 -16.03
N GLY A 68 -21.99 3.73 -16.71
CA GLY A 68 -23.14 3.07 -16.11
C GLY A 68 -24.20 4.07 -15.62
N GLN A 69 -25.42 3.58 -15.37
CA GLN A 69 -26.48 4.35 -14.72
C GLN A 69 -26.34 4.22 -13.20
N MET A 70 -26.33 5.34 -12.50
CA MET A 70 -26.45 5.36 -11.03
C MET A 70 -27.93 5.32 -10.65
N GLU A 71 -28.25 4.49 -9.66
CA GLU A 71 -29.61 4.47 -9.09
C GLU A 71 -29.90 5.81 -8.40
N LYS A 72 -31.14 6.24 -8.47
CA LYS A 72 -31.60 7.44 -7.75
C LYS A 72 -31.66 7.10 -6.26
N PRO A 73 -31.03 7.91 -5.39
CA PRO A 73 -31.14 7.68 -3.94
C PRO A 73 -32.60 7.86 -3.48
N ASP A 74 -32.93 7.16 -2.39
CA ASP A 74 -34.25 7.25 -1.76
C ASP A 74 -34.44 8.59 -1.03
N VAL A 75 -34.74 9.61 -1.81
CA VAL A 75 -34.96 10.98 -1.36
C VAL A 75 -36.06 11.65 -2.19
N GLN A 76 -36.90 12.43 -1.56
CA GLN A 76 -37.97 13.15 -2.27
C GLN A 76 -37.40 14.20 -3.22
N SER A 77 -36.58 15.12 -2.70
CA SER A 77 -35.90 16.14 -3.50
C SER A 77 -34.66 16.68 -2.82
N ILE A 78 -33.67 17.12 -3.64
CA ILE A 78 -32.55 17.92 -3.19
C ILE A 78 -32.46 19.16 -4.07
N GLU A 79 -32.56 20.34 -3.45
CA GLU A 79 -32.47 21.64 -4.11
C GLU A 79 -31.14 22.31 -3.81
N GLY A 80 -30.60 23.14 -4.70
CA GLY A 80 -29.37 23.90 -4.49
C GLY A 80 -28.07 23.09 -4.58
N LEU A 81 -28.13 21.84 -5.03
CA LEU A 81 -26.97 20.96 -5.11
C LEU A 81 -26.10 21.31 -6.33
N SER A 82 -24.81 21.60 -6.08
CA SER A 82 -23.76 21.73 -7.11
C SER A 82 -23.13 20.38 -7.42
N PRO A 83 -22.30 20.27 -8.49
CA PRO A 83 -21.50 19.08 -8.73
C PRO A 83 -20.74 18.68 -7.47
N SER A 84 -20.76 17.39 -7.14
CA SER A 84 -20.19 16.86 -5.91
C SER A 84 -18.96 15.99 -6.17
N ILE A 85 -17.96 16.12 -5.30
CA ILE A 85 -16.71 15.34 -5.32
C ILE A 85 -16.57 14.66 -3.96
N SER A 86 -16.42 13.33 -3.96
CA SER A 86 -16.18 12.60 -2.71
C SER A 86 -14.72 12.27 -2.53
N ILE A 87 -14.27 12.35 -1.28
CA ILE A 87 -12.94 11.93 -0.84
C ILE A 87 -13.13 10.94 0.32
N ASP A 88 -13.33 9.68 -0.05
CA ASP A 88 -13.59 8.58 0.87
C ASP A 88 -12.30 7.86 1.31
N GLN A 89 -12.40 7.05 2.37
CA GLN A 89 -11.30 6.22 2.85
C GLN A 89 -11.08 4.95 2.04
N LYS A 90 -12.01 4.56 1.17
CA LYS A 90 -11.97 3.25 0.53
C LYS A 90 -10.78 3.10 -0.41
N THR A 91 -10.02 2.07 -0.12
CA THR A 91 -9.03 1.35 -0.93
C THR A 91 -7.81 2.11 -1.44
N THR A 92 -6.71 1.89 -0.75
CA THR A 92 -5.39 2.00 -1.38
C THR A 92 -5.34 1.06 -2.59
N SER A 93 -4.94 1.59 -3.74
CA SER A 93 -4.69 0.75 -4.91
C SER A 93 -3.59 -0.26 -4.59
N LYS A 94 -3.88 -1.54 -4.69
CA LYS A 94 -2.88 -2.62 -4.55
C LYS A 94 -2.01 -2.80 -5.79
N ASN A 95 -2.12 -1.91 -6.77
CA ASN A 95 -1.29 -1.96 -7.96
C ASN A 95 0.17 -1.62 -7.58
N PRO A 96 1.13 -2.54 -7.77
CA PRO A 96 2.53 -2.32 -7.39
C PRO A 96 3.21 -1.20 -8.21
N ARG A 97 2.59 -0.76 -9.31
CA ARG A 97 3.07 0.36 -10.14
C ARG A 97 2.56 1.71 -9.69
N SER A 98 1.56 1.77 -8.82
CA SER A 98 1.05 3.04 -8.30
C SER A 98 1.95 3.57 -7.19
N THR A 99 2.42 4.82 -7.33
CA THR A 99 3.25 5.53 -6.35
C THR A 99 2.60 6.85 -5.97
N VAL A 100 3.05 7.47 -4.88
CA VAL A 100 2.62 8.83 -4.50
C VAL A 100 2.79 9.79 -5.69
N GLY A 101 3.96 9.76 -6.35
CA GLY A 101 4.23 10.63 -7.50
C GLY A 101 3.29 10.44 -8.68
N THR A 102 2.83 9.20 -8.96
CA THR A 102 1.88 8.94 -10.06
C THR A 102 0.46 9.32 -9.71
N VAL A 103 0.02 9.11 -8.47
CA VAL A 103 -1.35 9.46 -8.04
C VAL A 103 -1.54 10.97 -7.92
N THR A 104 -0.48 11.70 -7.54
CA THR A 104 -0.47 13.18 -7.47
C THR A 104 -0.20 13.84 -8.81
N GLU A 105 0.03 13.07 -9.87
CA GLU A 105 0.43 13.53 -11.22
C GLU A 105 1.79 14.26 -11.25
N ILE A 106 2.48 14.41 -10.11
CA ILE A 106 3.80 15.06 -10.05
C ILE A 106 4.79 14.33 -10.96
N TYR A 107 4.70 13.00 -11.02
CA TYR A 107 5.58 12.17 -11.84
C TYR A 107 5.44 12.48 -13.35
N ASP A 108 4.24 12.82 -13.82
CA ASP A 108 4.02 13.18 -15.23
C ASP A 108 4.68 14.51 -15.58
N TYR A 109 4.62 15.48 -14.68
CA TYR A 109 5.36 16.74 -14.83
C TYR A 109 6.87 16.55 -14.73
N LEU A 110 7.35 15.66 -13.84
CA LEU A 110 8.78 15.32 -13.76
C LEU A 110 9.26 14.68 -15.06
N ARG A 111 8.53 13.75 -15.63
CA ARG A 111 8.87 13.15 -16.93
C ARG A 111 9.01 14.21 -18.03
N LEU A 112 8.11 15.19 -18.02
CA LEU A 112 8.17 16.31 -18.96
C LEU A 112 9.38 17.22 -18.68
N LEU A 113 9.67 17.54 -17.43
CA LEU A 113 10.81 18.34 -17.01
C LEU A 113 12.12 17.70 -17.46
N TYR A 114 12.34 16.41 -17.10
CA TYR A 114 13.54 15.67 -17.47
C TYR A 114 13.70 15.49 -18.98
N ALA A 115 12.59 15.39 -19.73
CA ALA A 115 12.64 15.33 -21.18
C ALA A 115 13.00 16.67 -21.84
N ARG A 116 12.73 17.81 -21.18
CA ARG A 116 12.94 19.16 -21.78
C ARG A 116 14.22 19.84 -21.37
N ILE A 117 14.65 19.67 -20.12
CA ILE A 117 15.86 20.32 -19.57
C ILE A 117 16.86 19.32 -18.99
N GLY A 118 16.57 18.01 -19.07
CA GLY A 118 17.46 16.98 -18.56
C GLY A 118 18.75 16.88 -19.38
N ILE A 119 19.87 16.73 -18.66
CA ILE A 119 21.20 16.59 -19.23
C ILE A 119 21.54 15.10 -19.25
N PRO A 120 21.72 14.47 -20.43
CA PRO A 120 22.08 13.06 -20.51
C PRO A 120 23.55 12.84 -20.19
N HIS A 121 23.81 11.72 -19.51
CA HIS A 121 25.16 11.24 -19.20
C HIS A 121 25.33 9.80 -19.71
N CYS A 122 26.54 9.37 -19.86
CA CYS A 122 26.86 7.98 -20.20
C CYS A 122 26.57 7.09 -18.97
N PRO A 123 25.74 6.04 -19.10
CA PRO A 123 25.39 5.18 -17.98
C PRO A 123 26.60 4.34 -17.47
N VAL A 124 27.72 4.31 -18.20
CA VAL A 124 28.94 3.56 -17.85
C VAL A 124 30.00 4.46 -17.25
N CYS A 125 30.38 5.57 -17.93
CA CYS A 125 31.45 6.46 -17.47
C CYS A 125 30.96 7.75 -16.79
N GLY A 126 29.66 8.02 -16.77
CA GLY A 126 29.09 9.24 -16.16
C GLY A 126 29.38 10.56 -16.88
N LYS A 127 30.11 10.55 -17.99
CA LYS A 127 30.41 11.77 -18.74
C LYS A 127 29.14 12.34 -19.39
N LYS A 128 29.02 13.66 -19.40
CA LYS A 128 27.94 14.38 -20.10
C LYS A 128 27.99 14.04 -21.58
N ILE A 129 26.83 13.75 -22.14
CA ILE A 129 26.65 13.49 -23.56
C ILE A 129 25.97 14.70 -24.20
N GLU A 130 26.62 15.25 -25.23
CA GLU A 130 26.06 16.40 -25.97
C GLU A 130 25.77 16.02 -27.42
N GLN A 131 24.78 16.65 -28.01
CA GLN A 131 24.59 16.62 -29.45
C GLN A 131 25.54 17.62 -30.09
N GLN A 132 26.24 17.17 -31.12
CA GLN A 132 27.08 18.08 -31.91
C GLN A 132 26.37 18.43 -33.22
N THR A 133 26.31 19.67 -33.54
CA THR A 133 25.88 20.12 -34.88
C THR A 133 26.96 19.81 -35.92
N ILE A 134 26.58 19.69 -37.20
CA ILE A 134 27.55 19.45 -38.26
C ILE A 134 28.60 20.54 -38.30
N ASP A 135 28.21 21.81 -38.08
CA ASP A 135 29.13 22.93 -38.03
C ASP A 135 30.16 22.80 -36.91
N GLN A 136 29.71 22.43 -35.72
CA GLN A 136 30.61 22.13 -34.56
C GLN A 136 31.59 20.99 -34.86
N ILE A 137 31.10 19.94 -35.55
CA ILE A 137 31.96 18.82 -35.93
C ILE A 137 32.97 19.27 -36.99
N VAL A 138 32.54 20.04 -37.96
CA VAL A 138 33.43 20.64 -38.99
C VAL A 138 34.51 21.49 -38.32
N ASP A 139 34.11 22.39 -37.40
CA ASP A 139 35.07 23.24 -36.68
C ASP A 139 36.07 22.40 -35.89
N SER A 140 35.58 21.38 -35.15
CA SER A 140 36.45 20.45 -34.38
C SER A 140 37.42 19.65 -35.28
N VAL A 141 36.98 19.25 -36.48
CA VAL A 141 37.84 18.52 -37.41
C VAL A 141 38.88 19.47 -38.03
N MET A 142 38.51 20.75 -38.28
CA MET A 142 39.45 21.75 -38.78
C MET A 142 40.53 22.14 -37.76
N GLU A 143 40.26 21.98 -36.45
CA GLU A 143 41.21 22.21 -35.35
C GLU A 143 42.28 21.13 -35.21
N ILE A 144 42.13 19.96 -35.88
CA ILE A 144 43.10 18.83 -35.77
C ILE A 144 44.52 19.22 -36.23
N GLY A 145 44.63 20.24 -37.08
CA GLY A 145 45.93 20.78 -37.57
C GLY A 145 46.09 20.63 -39.08
N GLU A 146 46.57 21.72 -39.66
CA GLU A 146 46.75 21.84 -41.14
C GLU A 146 47.69 20.77 -41.68
N GLY A 147 47.34 20.16 -42.79
CA GLY A 147 48.13 19.10 -43.45
C GLY A 147 47.83 17.69 -42.94
N THR A 148 47.03 17.53 -41.91
CA THR A 148 46.66 16.21 -41.37
C THR A 148 45.76 15.43 -42.35
N LYS A 149 46.13 14.18 -42.65
CA LYS A 149 45.36 13.29 -43.53
C LYS A 149 44.40 12.49 -42.67
N PHE A 150 43.12 12.45 -43.06
CA PHE A 150 42.07 11.70 -42.34
C PHE A 150 41.03 11.07 -43.28
N GLN A 151 40.30 10.13 -42.75
CA GLN A 151 39.22 9.43 -43.44
C GLN A 151 37.89 9.66 -42.67
N ILE A 152 36.81 9.88 -43.41
CA ILE A 152 35.48 9.98 -42.86
C ILE A 152 34.79 8.63 -43.05
N LEU A 153 34.37 8.00 -41.96
CA LEU A 153 33.82 6.65 -41.94
C LEU A 153 32.38 6.68 -41.42
N ALA A 154 31.47 6.04 -42.12
CA ALA A 154 30.09 5.84 -41.68
C ALA A 154 29.91 4.42 -41.04
N PRO A 155 29.79 4.32 -39.73
CA PRO A 155 29.65 3.03 -39.06
C PRO A 155 28.21 2.50 -39.22
N VAL A 156 27.96 1.68 -40.24
CA VAL A 156 26.63 1.13 -40.60
C VAL A 156 26.28 -0.15 -39.85
N VAL A 157 27.29 -0.92 -39.40
CA VAL A 157 27.13 -2.12 -38.56
C VAL A 157 28.11 -2.05 -37.39
N ARG A 158 27.61 -2.20 -36.16
CA ARG A 158 28.42 -2.20 -34.93
C ARG A 158 28.14 -3.44 -34.10
N GLY A 159 29.13 -4.31 -33.99
CA GLY A 159 29.11 -5.49 -33.10
C GLY A 159 27.96 -6.46 -33.33
N LYS A 160 27.41 -6.53 -34.55
CA LYS A 160 26.30 -7.42 -34.88
C LYS A 160 26.77 -8.67 -35.59
N LYS A 161 26.21 -9.81 -35.23
CA LYS A 161 26.43 -11.08 -35.94
C LYS A 161 25.69 -11.10 -37.27
N GLY A 162 26.29 -11.72 -38.30
CA GLY A 162 25.67 -11.87 -39.57
C GLY A 162 26.63 -11.67 -40.75
N MET A 163 26.27 -12.11 -41.93
CA MET A 163 27.07 -11.95 -43.16
C MET A 163 26.94 -10.56 -43.80
N HIS A 164 25.97 -9.77 -43.36
CA HIS A 164 25.72 -8.34 -43.73
C HIS A 164 25.81 -8.02 -45.24
N GLN A 165 25.59 -9.01 -46.13
CA GLN A 165 25.70 -8.85 -47.60
C GLN A 165 24.81 -7.72 -48.15
N LYS A 166 23.57 -7.61 -47.62
CA LYS A 166 22.66 -6.54 -48.06
C LYS A 166 23.22 -5.16 -47.77
N VAL A 167 23.94 -4.94 -46.67
CA VAL A 167 24.56 -3.66 -46.33
C VAL A 167 25.71 -3.34 -47.30
N LEU A 168 26.53 -4.32 -47.61
CA LEU A 168 27.64 -4.19 -48.56
C LEU A 168 27.15 -3.94 -49.99
N GLU A 169 26.10 -4.65 -50.42
CA GLU A 169 25.46 -4.41 -51.73
C GLU A 169 24.85 -3.02 -51.81
N GLN A 170 24.20 -2.55 -50.76
CA GLN A 170 23.59 -1.21 -50.70
C GLN A 170 24.66 -0.15 -50.75
N ALA A 171 25.78 -0.28 -50.04
CA ALA A 171 26.92 0.61 -50.11
C ALA A 171 27.48 0.65 -51.55
N ARG A 172 27.63 -0.50 -52.21
CA ARG A 172 28.08 -0.60 -53.63
C ARG A 172 27.14 0.12 -54.61
N LYS A 173 25.82 -0.10 -54.44
CA LYS A 173 24.77 0.60 -55.25
C LYS A 173 24.74 2.09 -55.03
N SER A 174 25.10 2.58 -53.85
CA SER A 174 25.18 3.98 -53.50
C SER A 174 26.46 4.65 -54.01
N GLY A 175 27.35 3.95 -54.73
CA GLY A 175 28.54 4.51 -55.37
C GLY A 175 29.80 4.61 -54.50
N PHE A 176 29.77 3.99 -53.29
CA PHE A 176 30.97 3.94 -52.47
C PHE A 176 31.93 2.88 -52.96
N SER A 177 33.23 3.18 -52.93
CA SER A 177 34.26 2.29 -53.45
C SER A 177 34.89 1.40 -52.36
N ARG A 178 34.88 1.85 -51.10
CA ARG A 178 35.61 1.17 -50.00
C ARG A 178 34.79 1.08 -48.74
N VAL A 179 35.07 -0.01 -48.02
CA VAL A 179 34.50 -0.32 -46.72
C VAL A 179 35.58 -0.81 -45.79
N ARG A 180 35.50 -0.41 -44.50
CA ARG A 180 36.37 -0.97 -43.44
C ARG A 180 35.54 -2.03 -42.69
N VAL A 181 36.05 -3.23 -42.60
CA VAL A 181 35.45 -4.34 -41.88
C VAL A 181 36.42 -4.85 -40.84
N ASP A 182 36.00 -4.81 -39.58
CA ASP A 182 36.80 -5.23 -38.43
C ASP A 182 38.19 -4.62 -38.42
N GLY A 183 38.30 -3.34 -38.81
CA GLY A 183 39.56 -2.58 -38.88
C GLY A 183 40.33 -2.66 -40.22
N ASN A 184 39.99 -3.59 -41.11
CA ASN A 184 40.63 -3.79 -42.39
C ASN A 184 39.85 -3.11 -43.55
N ILE A 185 40.51 -2.41 -44.46
CA ILE A 185 39.88 -1.77 -45.60
C ILE A 185 39.79 -2.75 -46.78
N TYR A 186 38.61 -2.89 -47.33
CA TYR A 186 38.30 -3.68 -48.52
C TYR A 186 37.76 -2.83 -49.62
N ASP A 187 38.05 -3.19 -50.85
CA ASP A 187 37.37 -2.61 -52.01
C ASP A 187 36.02 -3.28 -52.24
N LEU A 188 34.97 -2.46 -52.41
CA LEU A 188 33.59 -2.97 -52.62
C LEU A 188 33.40 -3.65 -53.97
N SER A 189 34.37 -3.54 -54.93
CA SER A 189 34.38 -4.32 -56.14
C SER A 189 34.71 -5.79 -55.92
N GLU A 190 35.39 -6.13 -54.81
CA GLU A 190 35.75 -7.47 -54.42
C GLU A 190 34.60 -8.17 -53.68
N GLU A 191 34.60 -9.50 -53.67
CA GLU A 191 33.62 -10.29 -52.92
C GLU A 191 34.08 -10.40 -51.45
N ILE A 192 33.32 -9.71 -50.57
CA ILE A 192 33.60 -9.72 -49.14
C ILE A 192 32.73 -10.79 -48.47
N SER A 193 33.33 -11.88 -47.98
CA SER A 193 32.66 -12.96 -47.27
C SER A 193 32.88 -12.83 -45.76
N LEU A 194 31.77 -12.71 -44.98
CA LEU A 194 31.82 -12.54 -43.54
C LEU A 194 31.25 -13.77 -42.81
N GLU A 195 31.78 -14.12 -41.66
CA GLU A 195 31.34 -15.22 -40.83
C GLU A 195 30.00 -14.94 -40.16
N LYS A 196 28.99 -15.78 -40.38
CA LYS A 196 27.61 -15.60 -39.87
C LYS A 196 27.54 -15.51 -38.33
N ASN A 197 28.40 -16.22 -37.59
CA ASN A 197 28.35 -16.34 -36.15
C ASN A 197 29.29 -15.38 -35.38
N LYS A 198 30.11 -14.63 -36.09
CA LYS A 198 31.02 -13.63 -35.56
C LYS A 198 30.36 -12.24 -35.54
N LYS A 199 30.73 -11.42 -34.54
CA LYS A 199 30.31 -10.01 -34.51
C LYS A 199 31.22 -9.21 -35.42
N HIS A 200 30.61 -8.39 -36.29
CA HIS A 200 31.36 -7.55 -37.22
C HIS A 200 31.08 -6.07 -37.02
N ASN A 201 32.07 -5.23 -37.26
CA ASN A 201 31.96 -3.80 -37.43
C ASN A 201 32.16 -3.47 -38.88
N ILE A 202 31.23 -2.73 -39.50
CA ILE A 202 31.30 -2.34 -40.91
C ILE A 202 31.13 -0.83 -41.01
N GLU A 203 32.13 -0.18 -41.56
CA GLU A 203 32.18 1.28 -41.75
C GLU A 203 32.43 1.60 -43.22
N ILE A 204 31.55 2.42 -43.82
CA ILE A 204 31.70 2.86 -45.21
C ILE A 204 32.68 4.02 -45.24
N VAL A 205 33.73 3.94 -46.04
CA VAL A 205 34.67 5.05 -46.27
C VAL A 205 33.98 6.07 -47.19
N VAL A 206 33.49 7.18 -46.58
CA VAL A 206 32.77 8.20 -47.36
C VAL A 206 33.70 9.14 -48.09
N ASP A 207 34.76 9.62 -47.39
CA ASP A 207 35.75 10.51 -48.03
C ASP A 207 37.12 10.39 -47.37
N ARG A 208 38.15 10.89 -48.07
CA ARG A 208 39.55 10.99 -47.62
C ARG A 208 40.03 12.41 -47.91
N LEU A 209 40.34 13.11 -46.85
CA LEU A 209 40.64 14.56 -46.93
C LEU A 209 41.99 14.87 -46.22
N VAL A 210 42.46 16.05 -46.55
CA VAL A 210 43.65 16.62 -45.86
C VAL A 210 43.17 17.97 -45.31
N VAL A 211 43.41 18.24 -44.03
CA VAL A 211 43.03 19.51 -43.40
C VAL A 211 43.67 20.71 -44.11
N LYS A 212 42.87 21.56 -44.71
CA LYS A 212 43.20 22.81 -45.37
C LYS A 212 41.95 23.72 -45.33
N ASP A 213 42.13 25.04 -45.26
CA ASP A 213 40.98 25.96 -45.22
C ASP A 213 39.98 25.77 -46.38
N SER A 214 40.47 25.35 -47.58
CA SER A 214 39.63 25.13 -48.76
C SER A 214 38.70 23.91 -48.72
N ILE A 215 38.83 23.02 -47.74
CA ILE A 215 38.04 21.77 -47.69
C ILE A 215 36.74 21.89 -46.92
N ARG A 216 36.48 23.05 -46.25
CA ARG A 216 35.33 23.17 -45.33
C ARG A 216 33.98 22.74 -45.95
N GLY A 217 33.68 23.23 -47.19
CA GLY A 217 32.44 22.82 -47.87
C GLY A 217 32.36 21.35 -48.15
N ARG A 218 33.46 20.75 -48.69
CA ARG A 218 33.51 19.32 -48.97
C ARG A 218 33.43 18.45 -47.71
N LEU A 219 34.05 18.92 -46.62
CA LEU A 219 33.98 18.27 -45.31
C LEU A 219 32.54 18.27 -44.80
N THR A 220 31.82 19.39 -44.93
CA THR A 220 30.40 19.47 -44.54
C THR A 220 29.56 18.49 -45.31
N ASP A 221 29.66 18.43 -46.66
CA ASP A 221 28.92 17.50 -47.52
C ASP A 221 29.21 16.03 -47.18
N SER A 222 30.47 15.73 -46.94
CA SER A 222 30.91 14.38 -46.57
C SER A 222 30.40 13.96 -45.17
N LEU A 223 30.40 14.87 -44.21
CA LEU A 223 29.83 14.64 -42.87
C LEU A 223 28.31 14.48 -42.92
N GLU A 224 27.59 15.29 -43.70
CA GLU A 224 26.15 15.14 -43.90
C GLU A 224 25.80 13.78 -44.49
N THR A 225 26.54 13.35 -45.49
CA THR A 225 26.38 12.02 -46.10
C THR A 225 26.65 10.91 -45.10
N THR A 226 27.71 11.04 -44.33
CA THR A 226 28.08 10.09 -43.29
C THR A 226 27.01 9.96 -42.20
N MET A 227 26.49 11.11 -41.74
CA MET A 227 25.46 11.18 -40.72
C MET A 227 24.13 10.56 -41.20
N LYS A 228 23.75 10.77 -42.47
CA LYS A 228 22.59 10.11 -43.06
C LYS A 228 22.77 8.59 -43.14
N LEU A 229 23.94 8.09 -43.56
CA LEU A 229 24.23 6.67 -43.73
C LEU A 229 24.28 5.94 -42.39
N ALA A 230 24.96 6.52 -41.38
CA ALA A 230 25.18 5.94 -40.07
C ALA A 230 24.20 6.44 -38.98
N LYS A 231 23.08 7.03 -39.38
CA LYS A 231 22.01 7.50 -38.45
C LYS A 231 22.55 8.43 -37.37
N GLY A 232 23.30 9.46 -37.82
CA GLY A 232 23.78 10.49 -36.92
C GLY A 232 25.14 10.26 -36.28
N ILE A 233 25.97 9.34 -36.80
CA ILE A 233 27.29 9.04 -36.27
C ILE A 233 28.32 9.13 -37.40
N ALA A 234 29.48 9.75 -37.10
CA ALA A 234 30.64 9.81 -38.01
C ALA A 234 31.91 9.46 -37.24
N ILE A 235 32.79 8.74 -37.86
CA ILE A 235 34.15 8.48 -37.34
C ILE A 235 35.13 9.22 -38.25
N VAL A 236 35.97 10.05 -37.68
CA VAL A 236 37.10 10.70 -38.33
C VAL A 236 38.35 9.95 -37.91
N ALA A 237 38.92 9.16 -38.82
CA ALA A 237 40.10 8.36 -38.59
C ALA A 237 41.35 9.10 -39.14
N ILE A 238 42.22 9.53 -38.26
CA ILE A 238 43.51 10.20 -38.64
C ILE A 238 44.45 9.16 -39.14
N VAL A 239 45.01 9.35 -40.30
CA VAL A 239 45.99 8.37 -40.88
C VAL A 239 47.26 8.34 -40.04
N GLY A 240 47.44 7.20 -39.35
CA GLY A 240 48.58 7.01 -38.43
C GLY A 240 48.40 7.64 -37.04
N GLY A 241 47.16 8.09 -36.69
CA GLY A 241 46.80 8.68 -35.43
C GLY A 241 45.53 8.08 -34.82
N GLU A 242 44.86 8.83 -33.98
CA GLU A 242 43.66 8.43 -33.24
C GLU A 242 42.38 8.50 -34.13
N GLU A 243 41.35 7.76 -33.71
CA GLU A 243 40.02 7.85 -34.30
C GLU A 243 39.12 8.68 -33.37
N ILE A 244 38.47 9.69 -33.95
CA ILE A 244 37.55 10.55 -33.21
C ILE A 244 36.11 10.25 -33.71
N THR A 245 35.25 9.87 -32.77
CA THR A 245 33.83 9.61 -33.06
C THR A 245 33.00 10.84 -32.74
N TYR A 246 32.28 11.34 -33.73
CA TYR A 246 31.33 12.43 -33.61
C TYR A 246 29.89 11.91 -33.72
N SER A 247 28.97 12.56 -33.04
CA SER A 247 27.56 12.16 -33.06
C SER A 247 26.62 13.34 -33.03
N GLN A 248 25.66 13.36 -33.94
CA GLN A 248 24.49 14.22 -33.87
C GLN A 248 23.43 13.73 -32.87
N ASN A 249 23.52 12.47 -32.47
CA ASN A 249 22.66 11.87 -31.42
C ASN A 249 23.39 11.97 -30.08
N TYR A 250 22.64 11.87 -28.99
CA TYR A 250 23.23 11.75 -27.66
C TYR A 250 23.99 10.41 -27.54
N ALA A 251 25.24 10.39 -27.88
CA ALA A 251 26.09 9.18 -27.83
C ALA A 251 27.39 9.42 -27.09
N CYS A 252 27.81 8.44 -26.26
CA CYS A 252 29.12 8.47 -25.63
C CYS A 252 30.18 8.00 -26.64
N PRO A 253 31.21 8.83 -26.91
CA PRO A 253 32.24 8.45 -27.88
C PRO A 253 33.07 7.24 -27.41
N GLU A 254 33.28 7.06 -26.10
CA GLU A 254 34.09 5.96 -25.53
C GLU A 254 33.35 4.62 -25.52
N HIS A 255 32.05 4.60 -25.20
CA HIS A 255 31.28 3.36 -25.01
C HIS A 255 30.32 3.04 -26.17
N GLY A 256 30.17 3.96 -27.13
CA GLY A 256 29.23 3.78 -28.24
C GLY A 256 27.76 3.67 -27.84
N ILE A 257 27.43 3.98 -26.58
CA ILE A 257 26.07 3.98 -26.09
C ILE A 257 25.38 5.25 -26.56
N SER A 258 24.37 5.12 -27.38
CA SER A 258 23.55 6.21 -27.86
C SER A 258 22.27 6.25 -27.05
N VAL A 259 21.97 7.41 -26.47
CA VAL A 259 20.66 7.72 -25.92
C VAL A 259 19.78 8.16 -27.09
N GLU A 260 18.72 7.39 -27.38
CA GLU A 260 17.72 7.80 -28.35
C GLU A 260 17.10 9.14 -27.91
N GLU A 261 16.27 9.75 -28.78
CA GLU A 261 15.62 11.03 -28.49
C GLU A 261 15.03 11.06 -27.08
N ILE A 262 15.42 12.05 -26.27
CA ILE A 262 14.96 12.20 -24.89
C ILE A 262 13.49 12.65 -24.91
N THR A 263 12.61 11.69 -24.73
CA THR A 263 11.16 11.88 -24.72
C THR A 263 10.57 11.56 -23.34
N PRO A 264 9.38 12.09 -22.97
CA PRO A 264 8.72 11.74 -21.71
C PRO A 264 8.44 10.23 -21.54
N ARG A 265 8.36 9.47 -22.62
CA ARG A 265 8.17 8.00 -22.60
C ARG A 265 9.37 7.28 -21.99
N MET A 266 10.57 7.80 -22.19
CA MET A 266 11.81 7.25 -21.67
C MET A 266 11.83 7.22 -20.13
N PHE A 267 11.11 8.10 -19.49
CA PHE A 267 11.04 8.21 -18.03
C PHE A 267 9.81 7.50 -17.43
N SER A 268 9.05 6.78 -18.25
CA SER A 268 7.87 6.04 -17.77
C SER A 268 8.20 4.60 -17.44
N PHE A 269 8.11 4.21 -16.18
CA PHE A 269 8.24 2.81 -15.77
C PHE A 269 7.01 1.94 -16.13
N ASN A 270 5.91 2.55 -16.60
CA ASN A 270 4.74 1.85 -17.14
C ASN A 270 4.83 1.62 -18.66
N ASN A 271 5.88 2.12 -19.30
CA ASN A 271 6.08 2.01 -20.73
C ASN A 271 7.34 1.17 -21.02
N PRO A 272 7.32 0.21 -21.96
CA PRO A 272 8.48 -0.61 -22.30
C PRO A 272 9.74 0.17 -22.71
N PHE A 273 9.57 1.40 -23.22
CA PHE A 273 10.71 2.27 -23.57
C PHE A 273 11.52 2.74 -22.36
N GLY A 274 10.87 3.00 -21.24
CA GLY A 274 11.52 3.49 -20.03
C GLY A 274 11.69 2.45 -18.93
N ALA A 275 10.83 1.44 -18.91
CA ALA A 275 10.82 0.42 -17.87
C ALA A 275 12.09 -0.46 -17.91
N CYS A 276 12.61 -0.81 -16.73
CA CYS A 276 13.65 -1.81 -16.60
C CYS A 276 13.22 -3.13 -17.27
N PRO A 277 14.01 -3.70 -18.18
CA PRO A 277 13.59 -4.88 -18.95
C PRO A 277 13.40 -6.12 -18.08
N LYS A 278 14.11 -6.22 -16.96
CA LYS A 278 14.04 -7.38 -16.06
C LYS A 278 12.79 -7.37 -15.17
N CYS A 279 12.49 -6.26 -14.49
CA CYS A 279 11.33 -6.16 -13.61
C CYS A 279 10.09 -5.53 -14.28
N THR A 280 10.18 -5.14 -15.55
CA THR A 280 9.08 -4.49 -16.31
C THR A 280 8.47 -3.30 -15.58
N GLY A 281 9.30 -2.52 -14.87
CA GLY A 281 8.90 -1.31 -14.16
C GLY A 281 8.32 -1.52 -12.76
N ILE A 282 8.34 -2.73 -12.21
CA ILE A 282 7.83 -3.01 -10.85
C ILE A 282 8.87 -2.63 -9.78
N GLY A 283 10.17 -2.82 -10.09
CA GLY A 283 11.28 -2.50 -9.18
C GLY A 283 11.62 -3.60 -8.18
N VAL A 284 10.67 -4.48 -7.87
CA VAL A 284 10.86 -5.56 -6.88
C VAL A 284 10.36 -6.89 -7.42
N PHE A 285 10.85 -7.98 -6.82
CA PHE A 285 10.40 -9.35 -7.06
C PHE A 285 10.05 -10.01 -5.74
N MET A 286 8.97 -10.78 -5.73
CA MET A 286 8.68 -11.71 -4.65
C MET A 286 9.54 -12.95 -4.86
N LYS A 287 10.48 -13.22 -3.97
CA LYS A 287 11.35 -14.40 -3.99
C LYS A 287 11.19 -15.18 -2.69
N ILE A 288 11.40 -16.49 -2.76
CA ILE A 288 11.45 -17.32 -1.54
C ILE A 288 12.63 -16.83 -0.68
N ASP A 289 12.35 -16.53 0.59
CA ASP A 289 13.35 -16.00 1.54
C ASP A 289 13.98 -17.16 2.33
N PRO A 290 15.29 -17.37 2.24
CA PRO A 290 16.00 -18.38 3.02
C PRO A 290 15.76 -18.28 4.54
N ASP A 291 15.62 -17.06 5.09
CA ASP A 291 15.37 -16.84 6.51
C ASP A 291 13.97 -17.30 6.95
N LEU A 292 13.02 -17.40 6.02
CA LEU A 292 11.69 -17.96 6.27
C LEU A 292 11.67 -19.49 6.14
N ILE A 293 12.60 -20.05 5.35
CA ILE A 293 12.81 -21.50 5.26
C ILE A 293 13.58 -22.00 6.48
N ILE A 294 14.57 -21.24 6.96
CA ILE A 294 15.37 -21.54 8.17
C ILE A 294 15.09 -20.45 9.23
N PRO A 295 13.92 -20.48 9.88
CA PRO A 295 13.54 -19.40 10.80
C PRO A 295 14.30 -19.44 12.13
N ASP A 296 14.88 -20.60 12.49
CA ASP A 296 15.61 -20.81 13.74
C ASP A 296 16.81 -21.74 13.47
N PRO A 297 17.97 -21.19 13.17
CA PRO A 297 19.16 -21.98 12.83
C PRO A 297 19.74 -22.76 14.01
N SER A 298 19.37 -22.42 15.27
CA SER A 298 19.79 -23.18 16.47
C SER A 298 19.13 -24.56 16.58
N LYS A 299 18.11 -24.81 15.76
CA LYS A 299 17.43 -26.12 15.70
C LYS A 299 17.98 -26.98 14.60
N SER A 300 18.01 -28.28 14.86
CA SER A 300 18.33 -29.27 13.83
C SER A 300 17.17 -29.45 12.84
N ILE A 301 17.46 -30.07 11.69
CA ILE A 301 16.47 -30.41 10.67
C ILE A 301 15.35 -31.27 11.28
N ARG A 302 15.70 -32.25 12.12
CA ARG A 302 14.74 -33.15 12.80
C ARG A 302 13.91 -32.43 13.84
N GLN A 303 14.42 -31.36 14.45
CA GLN A 303 13.68 -30.51 15.40
C GLN A 303 12.81 -29.45 14.69
N GLY A 304 12.71 -29.49 13.37
CA GLY A 304 11.95 -28.55 12.57
C GLY A 304 12.65 -27.21 12.33
N GLY A 305 13.97 -27.20 12.27
CA GLY A 305 14.77 -26.04 11.86
C GLY A 305 14.56 -25.63 10.40
N LEU A 306 14.19 -26.60 9.53
CA LEU A 306 13.74 -26.36 8.17
C LEU A 306 12.23 -26.27 8.10
N LYS A 307 11.70 -25.23 7.46
CA LYS A 307 10.27 -25.04 7.21
C LYS A 307 10.05 -24.76 5.73
N GLY A 308 9.21 -25.57 5.11
CA GLY A 308 8.78 -25.40 3.74
C GLY A 308 7.48 -26.17 3.53
N SER A 309 6.58 -25.70 2.67
CA SER A 309 5.37 -26.43 2.35
C SER A 309 5.71 -27.81 1.79
N GLY A 310 5.35 -28.87 2.53
CA GLY A 310 5.67 -30.26 2.15
C GLY A 310 7.07 -30.75 2.56
N TRP A 311 7.84 -29.96 3.32
CA TRP A 311 9.19 -30.32 3.79
C TRP A 311 9.29 -30.56 5.30
N ALA A 312 8.15 -30.71 5.99
CA ALA A 312 8.15 -31.14 7.38
C ALA A 312 8.52 -32.64 7.49
N LEU A 313 9.41 -32.98 8.41
CA LEU A 313 9.82 -34.37 8.68
C LEU A 313 8.81 -35.03 9.65
N GLU A 314 7.68 -35.45 9.14
CA GLU A 314 6.63 -36.15 9.90
C GLU A 314 6.49 -37.59 9.39
N GLY A 315 7.45 -38.44 9.76
CA GLY A 315 7.48 -39.89 9.55
C GLY A 315 7.11 -40.42 8.15
N ASN A 316 8.02 -41.11 7.47
CA ASN A 316 7.84 -41.78 6.16
C ASN A 316 7.37 -40.89 5.00
N THR A 317 7.71 -39.59 5.02
CA THR A 317 7.42 -38.66 3.91
C THR A 317 8.50 -38.70 2.83
N ILE A 318 8.15 -38.25 1.63
CA ILE A 318 9.14 -38.04 0.54
C ILE A 318 10.24 -37.05 1.01
N ALA A 319 9.85 -36.01 1.74
CA ALA A 319 10.78 -35.04 2.29
C ALA A 319 11.84 -35.67 3.20
N GLU A 320 11.42 -36.60 4.08
CA GLU A 320 12.32 -37.33 4.95
C GLU A 320 13.29 -38.21 4.15
N ALA A 321 12.79 -38.93 3.14
CA ALA A 321 13.66 -39.75 2.27
C ALA A 321 14.73 -38.91 1.56
N TYR A 322 14.40 -37.70 1.10
CA TYR A 322 15.37 -36.77 0.52
C TYR A 322 16.39 -36.29 1.55
N MET A 323 15.94 -35.89 2.76
CA MET A 323 16.83 -35.38 3.80
C MET A 323 17.77 -36.47 4.32
N VAL A 324 17.30 -37.71 4.51
CA VAL A 324 18.14 -38.84 4.89
C VAL A 324 19.15 -39.18 3.79
N GLY A 325 18.71 -39.24 2.53
CA GLY A 325 19.60 -39.53 1.41
C GLY A 325 20.69 -38.46 1.21
N LEU A 326 20.36 -37.18 1.43
CA LEU A 326 21.34 -36.08 1.41
C LEU A 326 22.32 -36.20 2.59
N ALA A 327 21.84 -36.52 3.79
CA ALA A 327 22.66 -36.70 4.98
C ALA A 327 23.66 -37.83 4.80
N ASP A 328 23.22 -38.98 4.24
CA ASP A 328 24.07 -40.13 3.95
C ASP A 328 25.11 -39.82 2.86
N HIS A 329 24.69 -39.11 1.80
CA HIS A 329 25.55 -38.78 0.65
C HIS A 329 26.66 -37.76 0.98
N TYR A 330 26.27 -36.69 1.73
CA TYR A 330 27.19 -35.61 2.06
C TYR A 330 27.83 -35.72 3.47
N GLY A 331 27.46 -36.76 4.22
CA GLY A 331 28.10 -37.09 5.52
C GLY A 331 27.76 -36.10 6.64
N PHE A 332 26.53 -35.63 6.73
CA PHE A 332 26.09 -34.77 7.85
C PHE A 332 24.93 -35.41 8.64
N SER A 333 24.74 -34.96 9.88
CA SER A 333 23.64 -35.47 10.73
C SER A 333 22.42 -34.54 10.69
N LEU A 334 21.23 -35.13 10.59
CA LEU A 334 19.97 -34.40 10.66
C LEU A 334 19.67 -33.87 12.08
N ASP A 335 20.40 -34.31 13.08
CA ASP A 335 20.30 -33.89 14.48
C ASP A 335 21.24 -32.72 14.84
N THR A 336 22.15 -32.35 13.92
CA THR A 336 23.03 -31.17 14.07
C THR A 336 22.22 -29.88 13.90
N PRO A 337 22.35 -28.86 14.78
CA PRO A 337 21.82 -27.54 14.54
C PRO A 337 22.23 -26.99 13.18
N ILE A 338 21.33 -26.27 12.48
CA ILE A 338 21.60 -25.80 11.12
C ILE A 338 22.76 -24.78 11.12
N GLU A 339 22.91 -23.99 12.20
CA GLU A 339 24.01 -23.02 12.36
C GLU A 339 25.40 -23.69 12.46
N ASP A 340 25.45 -24.94 12.89
CA ASP A 340 26.68 -25.73 13.02
C ASP A 340 27.00 -26.56 11.76
N LEU A 341 26.07 -26.60 10.77
CA LEU A 341 26.30 -27.27 9.49
C LEU A 341 27.25 -26.45 8.61
N PRO A 342 28.10 -27.08 7.80
CA PRO A 342 28.87 -26.41 6.79
C PRO A 342 27.97 -25.60 5.83
N LYS A 343 28.42 -24.42 5.40
CA LYS A 343 27.68 -23.55 4.52
C LYS A 343 27.27 -24.22 3.20
N GLU A 344 28.16 -25.08 2.67
CA GLU A 344 27.91 -25.87 1.46
C GLU A 344 26.69 -26.79 1.63
N ILE A 345 26.54 -27.40 2.80
CA ILE A 345 25.36 -28.27 3.10
C ILE A 345 24.09 -27.41 3.17
N VAL A 346 24.16 -26.26 3.84
CA VAL A 346 23.01 -25.34 3.90
C VAL A 346 22.62 -24.85 2.50
N ASP A 347 23.60 -24.54 1.65
CA ASP A 347 23.36 -24.13 0.26
C ASP A 347 22.74 -25.28 -0.56
N ILE A 348 23.15 -26.54 -0.37
CA ILE A 348 22.54 -27.71 -1.00
C ILE A 348 21.10 -27.88 -0.56
N LEU A 349 20.80 -27.74 0.73
CA LEU A 349 19.43 -27.84 1.24
C LEU A 349 18.51 -26.77 0.64
N LEU A 350 19.02 -25.55 0.47
CA LEU A 350 18.25 -24.42 -0.07
C LEU A 350 18.15 -24.44 -1.60
N TYR A 351 19.27 -24.63 -2.29
CA TYR A 351 19.40 -24.41 -3.74
C TYR A 351 19.64 -25.69 -4.55
N GLY A 352 19.80 -26.85 -3.89
CA GLY A 352 19.90 -28.16 -4.54
C GLY A 352 21.30 -28.61 -4.92
N THR A 353 21.38 -29.83 -5.46
CA THR A 353 22.63 -30.54 -5.80
C THR A 353 23.18 -30.17 -7.17
N LYS A 354 22.59 -29.23 -7.88
CA LYS A 354 23.01 -28.78 -9.24
C LYS A 354 23.14 -29.90 -10.26
N GLY A 355 22.29 -30.94 -10.14
CA GLY A 355 22.25 -32.08 -11.03
C GLY A 355 23.10 -33.28 -10.56
N GLU A 356 23.82 -33.19 -9.44
CA GLU A 356 24.45 -34.33 -8.80
C GLU A 356 23.41 -35.29 -8.26
N LYS A 357 23.53 -36.58 -8.58
CA LYS A 357 22.60 -37.61 -8.20
C LYS A 357 23.04 -38.33 -6.93
N PHE A 358 22.10 -38.64 -6.08
CA PHE A 358 22.28 -39.40 -4.84
C PHE A 358 21.17 -40.42 -4.67
N LYS A 359 21.40 -41.41 -3.80
CA LYS A 359 20.42 -42.49 -3.53
C LYS A 359 19.44 -42.08 -2.43
N ILE A 360 18.15 -42.29 -2.69
CA ILE A 360 17.13 -42.19 -1.67
C ILE A 360 16.46 -43.53 -1.44
N HIS A 361 16.07 -43.78 -0.19
CA HIS A 361 15.40 -44.98 0.25
C HIS A 361 14.03 -44.59 0.79
N ARG A 362 12.98 -45.22 0.24
CA ARG A 362 11.62 -44.95 0.64
C ARG A 362 10.85 -46.24 0.87
N PHE A 363 10.07 -46.30 1.96
CA PHE A 363 9.08 -47.34 2.15
C PHE A 363 7.71 -46.86 1.65
N SER A 364 7.12 -47.60 0.71
CA SER A 364 5.77 -47.33 0.23
C SER A 364 4.86 -48.48 0.60
N GLN A 365 3.71 -48.19 1.17
CA GLN A 365 2.71 -49.25 1.52
C GLN A 365 2.23 -50.02 0.30
N ARG A 366 2.33 -49.49 -0.93
CA ARG A 366 1.90 -50.15 -2.15
C ARG A 366 3.01 -50.95 -2.87
N LYS A 367 4.30 -50.55 -2.71
CA LYS A 367 5.41 -51.10 -3.45
C LYS A 367 6.57 -51.62 -2.61
N GLY A 368 6.49 -51.54 -1.29
CA GLY A 368 7.56 -51.95 -0.38
C GLY A 368 8.72 -50.98 -0.31
N PHE A 369 9.96 -51.50 -0.12
CA PHE A 369 11.19 -50.68 -0.15
C PHE A 369 11.58 -50.34 -1.57
N GLU A 370 11.64 -49.06 -1.91
CA GLU A 370 12.12 -48.52 -3.17
C GLU A 370 13.43 -47.78 -2.93
N SER A 371 14.43 -48.00 -3.77
CA SER A 371 15.71 -47.26 -3.79
C SER A 371 15.97 -46.81 -5.21
N TYR A 372 16.17 -45.50 -5.41
CA TYR A 372 16.48 -44.95 -6.72
C TYR A 372 17.38 -43.74 -6.60
N GLU A 373 18.11 -43.45 -7.68
CA GLU A 373 18.96 -42.28 -7.79
C GLU A 373 18.17 -41.09 -8.32
N THR A 374 18.31 -39.97 -7.65
CA THR A 374 17.67 -38.71 -8.03
C THR A 374 18.62 -37.54 -7.72
N ASP A 375 18.36 -36.40 -8.34
CA ASP A 375 18.94 -35.13 -7.95
C ASP A 375 17.97 -34.37 -7.02
N PHE A 376 18.43 -33.31 -6.43
CA PHE A 376 17.65 -32.46 -5.56
C PHE A 376 17.65 -31.02 -6.07
N GLU A 377 16.47 -30.50 -6.39
CA GLU A 377 16.30 -29.12 -6.88
C GLU A 377 16.42 -28.03 -5.81
N GLY A 378 16.59 -28.42 -4.54
CA GLY A 378 16.56 -27.51 -3.40
C GLY A 378 15.15 -27.15 -2.95
N ILE A 379 15.01 -26.78 -1.68
CA ILE A 379 13.69 -26.39 -1.12
C ILE A 379 13.19 -25.16 -1.85
N ILE A 380 14.03 -24.15 -2.13
CA ILE A 380 13.65 -22.93 -2.84
C ILE A 380 13.22 -23.25 -4.26
N GLY A 381 13.98 -24.01 -5.02
CA GLY A 381 13.64 -24.43 -6.38
C GLY A 381 12.30 -25.17 -6.44
N ASN A 382 12.09 -26.10 -5.52
CA ASN A 382 10.83 -26.86 -5.42
C ASN A 382 9.64 -25.95 -5.14
N LEU A 383 9.75 -25.03 -4.20
CA LEU A 383 8.66 -24.09 -3.88
C LEU A 383 8.38 -23.14 -5.04
N GLU A 384 9.41 -22.62 -5.73
CA GLU A 384 9.24 -21.75 -6.89
C GLU A 384 8.55 -22.47 -8.06
N ARG A 385 8.96 -23.72 -8.35
CA ARG A 385 8.33 -24.54 -9.38
C ARG A 385 6.86 -24.82 -9.03
N ARG A 386 6.59 -25.28 -7.79
CA ARG A 386 5.23 -25.54 -7.32
C ARG A 386 4.36 -24.31 -7.34
N TYR A 387 4.89 -23.13 -7.03
CA TYR A 387 4.16 -21.87 -7.10
C TYR A 387 3.73 -21.53 -8.53
N LYS A 388 4.58 -21.81 -9.52
CA LYS A 388 4.28 -21.59 -10.94
C LYS A 388 3.27 -22.59 -11.50
N GLU A 389 3.38 -23.86 -11.11
CA GLU A 389 2.61 -24.98 -11.69
C GLU A 389 1.25 -25.20 -11.03
N THR A 390 1.07 -24.81 -9.78
CA THR A 390 -0.18 -25.08 -9.05
C THR A 390 -1.34 -24.19 -9.49
N ASN A 391 -2.52 -24.78 -9.63
CA ASN A 391 -3.78 -24.06 -9.83
C ASN A 391 -4.54 -23.82 -8.52
N SER A 392 -4.04 -24.34 -7.40
CA SER A 392 -4.68 -24.18 -6.08
C SER A 392 -4.28 -22.85 -5.44
N ASN A 393 -5.26 -21.98 -5.22
CA ASN A 393 -5.05 -20.71 -4.53
C ASN A 393 -4.51 -20.91 -3.11
N TRP A 394 -4.97 -21.95 -2.41
CA TRP A 394 -4.49 -22.27 -1.07
C TRP A 394 -2.99 -22.59 -1.04
N ILE A 395 -2.50 -23.41 -2.00
CA ILE A 395 -1.06 -23.73 -2.10
C ILE A 395 -0.26 -22.49 -2.49
N LYS A 396 -0.79 -21.64 -3.39
CA LYS A 396 -0.14 -20.36 -3.72
C LYS A 396 -0.01 -19.46 -2.50
N GLU A 397 -1.06 -19.28 -1.74
CA GLU A 397 -1.05 -18.46 -0.51
C GLU A 397 -0.09 -19.04 0.55
N GLU A 398 -0.05 -20.36 0.69
CA GLU A 398 0.88 -21.02 1.60
C GLU A 398 2.35 -20.77 1.20
N ILE A 399 2.67 -20.91 -0.10
CA ILE A 399 4.03 -20.67 -0.60
C ILE A 399 4.38 -19.17 -0.53
N GLN A 400 3.44 -18.28 -0.80
CA GLN A 400 3.63 -16.84 -0.63
C GLN A 400 4.04 -16.45 0.79
N GLY A 401 3.61 -17.23 1.80
CA GLY A 401 4.04 -17.07 3.19
C GLY A 401 5.55 -17.31 3.43
N TYR A 402 6.28 -17.85 2.45
CA TYR A 402 7.74 -18.01 2.48
C TYR A 402 8.45 -17.02 1.56
N MET A 403 7.74 -16.05 0.95
CA MET A 403 8.33 -15.06 0.07
C MET A 403 8.52 -13.72 0.78
N SER A 404 9.58 -13.01 0.41
CA SER A 404 9.82 -11.61 0.75
C SER A 404 10.11 -10.78 -0.49
N GLU A 405 9.95 -9.46 -0.37
CA GLU A 405 10.26 -8.53 -1.44
C GLU A 405 11.78 -8.31 -1.54
N HIS A 406 12.31 -8.48 -2.75
CA HIS A 406 13.71 -8.19 -3.07
C HIS A 406 13.78 -7.17 -4.19
N HIS A 407 14.66 -6.19 -4.06
CA HIS A 407 14.92 -5.24 -5.14
C HIS A 407 15.38 -5.94 -6.42
N CYS A 408 14.99 -5.39 -7.56
CA CYS A 408 15.49 -5.85 -8.85
C CYS A 408 16.98 -5.57 -8.94
N ASP A 409 17.78 -6.60 -9.11
CA ASP A 409 19.26 -6.55 -9.19
C ASP A 409 19.78 -5.81 -10.44
N GLU A 410 18.95 -5.52 -11.45
CA GLU A 410 19.35 -4.74 -12.62
C GLU A 410 19.15 -3.23 -12.42
N CYS A 411 18.02 -2.82 -11.85
CA CYS A 411 17.70 -1.40 -11.63
C CYS A 411 17.77 -0.98 -10.17
N ASP A 412 18.12 -1.86 -9.25
CA ASP A 412 18.21 -1.62 -7.81
C ASP A 412 16.96 -0.89 -7.24
N GLY A 413 15.78 -1.40 -7.63
CA GLY A 413 14.49 -0.83 -7.20
C GLY A 413 14.05 0.42 -7.97
N LYS A 414 14.91 1.05 -8.79
CA LYS A 414 14.65 2.33 -9.49
C LYS A 414 13.64 2.23 -10.64
N ARG A 415 13.19 1.03 -11.02
CA ARG A 415 12.12 0.75 -11.99
C ARG A 415 12.42 1.11 -13.45
N LEU A 416 13.41 1.94 -13.73
CA LEU A 416 13.76 2.47 -15.04
C LEU A 416 15.01 1.81 -15.63
N ARG A 417 15.19 1.97 -16.93
CA ARG A 417 16.42 1.60 -17.65
C ARG A 417 17.59 2.49 -17.22
N LYS A 418 18.81 1.97 -17.35
CA LYS A 418 20.06 2.68 -17.03
C LYS A 418 20.23 3.96 -17.83
N GLU A 419 19.81 3.97 -19.10
CA GLU A 419 19.86 5.13 -19.98
C GLU A 419 18.92 6.24 -19.49
N SER A 420 17.74 5.89 -18.99
CA SER A 420 16.78 6.84 -18.42
C SER A 420 17.30 7.42 -17.10
N LEU A 421 17.94 6.60 -16.28
CA LEU A 421 18.54 7.02 -15.01
C LEU A 421 19.83 7.85 -15.20
N ALA A 422 20.42 7.78 -16.38
CA ALA A 422 21.60 8.59 -16.72
C ALA A 422 21.27 10.02 -17.12
N VAL A 423 19.99 10.40 -17.20
CA VAL A 423 19.57 11.79 -17.44
C VAL A 423 19.32 12.50 -16.12
N THR A 424 19.93 13.67 -15.93
CA THR A 424 19.87 14.42 -14.66
C THR A 424 19.35 15.85 -14.84
N VAL A 425 18.70 16.38 -13.80
CA VAL A 425 18.36 17.79 -13.63
C VAL A 425 18.96 18.23 -12.30
N GLY A 426 19.78 19.25 -12.29
CA GLY A 426 20.49 19.69 -11.08
C GLY A 426 21.34 18.56 -10.44
N GLY A 427 21.90 17.66 -11.26
CA GLY A 427 22.73 16.53 -10.81
C GLY A 427 21.97 15.34 -10.24
N LYS A 428 20.64 15.36 -10.21
CA LYS A 428 19.79 14.26 -9.73
C LYS A 428 19.02 13.64 -10.89
N ASN A 429 18.95 12.30 -10.95
CA ASN A 429 18.06 11.62 -11.87
C ASN A 429 16.62 11.60 -11.32
N ILE A 430 15.66 11.21 -12.16
CA ILE A 430 14.24 11.22 -11.79
C ILE A 430 13.91 10.30 -10.61
N SER A 431 14.60 9.17 -10.48
CA SER A 431 14.40 8.26 -9.34
C SER A 431 14.95 8.87 -8.05
N ASP A 432 16.16 9.44 -8.09
CA ASP A 432 16.78 10.10 -6.94
C ASP A 432 15.92 11.28 -6.45
N PHE A 433 15.28 12.02 -7.38
CA PHE A 433 14.30 13.06 -7.03
C PHE A 433 13.06 12.47 -6.35
N CYS A 434 12.52 11.37 -6.88
CA CYS A 434 11.33 10.73 -6.31
C CYS A 434 11.59 10.09 -4.94
N ASP A 435 12.83 9.74 -4.63
CA ASP A 435 13.23 9.17 -3.35
C ASP A 435 13.43 10.23 -2.25
N MET A 436 13.44 11.52 -2.61
CA MET A 436 13.42 12.61 -1.64
C MET A 436 12.05 12.69 -0.96
N SER A 437 12.04 13.11 0.29
CA SER A 437 10.82 13.56 0.95
C SER A 437 10.25 14.81 0.28
N VAL A 438 8.96 15.05 0.45
CA VAL A 438 8.29 16.25 -0.11
C VAL A 438 9.03 17.53 0.29
N VAL A 439 9.47 17.64 1.55
CA VAL A 439 10.23 18.79 2.05
C VAL A 439 11.56 18.94 1.31
N GLU A 440 12.33 17.86 1.19
CA GLU A 440 13.62 17.87 0.49
C GLU A 440 13.44 18.19 -1.00
N ALA A 441 12.38 17.67 -1.64
CA ALA A 441 12.07 17.97 -3.02
C ALA A 441 11.75 19.46 -3.23
N VAL A 442 10.97 20.08 -2.33
CA VAL A 442 10.69 21.53 -2.35
C VAL A 442 11.97 22.34 -2.17
N GLU A 443 12.83 21.95 -1.22
CA GLU A 443 14.09 22.63 -0.97
C GLU A 443 15.06 22.50 -2.16
N PHE A 444 15.15 21.30 -2.75
CA PHE A 444 15.93 21.06 -3.95
C PHE A 444 15.49 21.96 -5.10
N LEU A 445 14.18 22.07 -5.36
CA LEU A 445 13.65 22.91 -6.45
C LEU A 445 13.88 24.41 -6.21
N LYS A 446 13.85 24.87 -4.96
CA LYS A 446 14.18 26.25 -4.61
C LYS A 446 15.65 26.60 -4.89
N ASN A 447 16.55 25.65 -4.65
CA ASN A 447 17.99 25.82 -4.79
C ASN A 447 18.51 25.43 -6.18
N LEU A 448 17.62 25.01 -7.08
CA LEU A 448 17.98 24.52 -8.42
C LEU A 448 18.57 25.64 -9.29
N GLN A 449 19.83 25.47 -9.66
CA GLN A 449 20.55 26.38 -10.57
C GLN A 449 20.22 26.00 -12.02
N LEU A 450 19.55 26.89 -12.73
CA LEU A 450 19.18 26.71 -14.14
C LEU A 450 19.69 27.88 -14.96
N THR A 451 20.07 27.61 -16.20
CA THR A 451 20.36 28.64 -17.21
C THR A 451 19.08 29.39 -17.59
N ASP A 452 19.19 30.58 -18.15
CA ASP A 452 18.01 31.39 -18.53
C ASP A 452 17.12 30.66 -19.55
N ARG A 453 17.70 29.85 -20.43
CA ARG A 453 16.99 28.98 -21.37
C ARG A 453 16.20 27.89 -20.64
N GLU A 454 16.82 27.20 -19.72
CA GLU A 454 16.19 26.17 -18.95
C GLU A 454 15.09 26.71 -18.03
N LYS A 455 15.30 27.88 -17.42
CA LYS A 455 14.28 28.60 -16.66
C LYS A 455 13.06 28.93 -17.53
N PHE A 456 13.28 29.43 -18.75
CA PHE A 456 12.18 29.73 -19.64
C PHE A 456 11.38 28.48 -20.04
N ILE A 457 12.07 27.42 -20.42
CA ILE A 457 11.43 26.14 -20.81
C ILE A 457 10.71 25.48 -19.60
N GLY A 458 11.34 25.47 -18.44
CA GLY A 458 10.86 24.78 -17.24
C GLY A 458 9.82 25.54 -16.42
N LYS A 459 9.61 26.83 -16.66
CA LYS A 459 8.82 27.75 -15.81
C LYS A 459 7.43 27.22 -15.44
N SER A 460 6.64 26.84 -16.44
CA SER A 460 5.28 26.33 -16.21
C SER A 460 5.27 24.97 -15.54
N ILE A 461 6.20 24.09 -15.93
CA ILE A 461 6.32 22.73 -15.38
C ILE A 461 6.72 22.79 -13.90
N LEU A 462 7.74 23.59 -13.57
CA LEU A 462 8.21 23.80 -12.19
C LEU A 462 7.13 24.44 -11.32
N LYS A 463 6.33 25.36 -11.87
CA LYS A 463 5.19 25.94 -11.14
C LYS A 463 4.20 24.86 -10.72
N GLU A 464 3.83 23.97 -11.63
CA GLU A 464 2.89 22.88 -11.36
C GLU A 464 3.45 21.88 -10.34
N ILE A 465 4.73 21.48 -10.47
CA ILE A 465 5.39 20.58 -9.52
C ILE A 465 5.40 21.22 -8.12
N ASN A 466 5.85 22.49 -8.01
CA ASN A 466 5.90 23.19 -6.72
C ASN A 466 4.51 23.35 -6.08
N SER A 467 3.49 23.66 -6.88
CA SER A 467 2.12 23.76 -6.39
C SER A 467 1.64 22.45 -5.77
N ARG A 468 1.82 21.33 -6.47
CA ARG A 468 1.41 20.00 -5.98
C ARG A 468 2.21 19.53 -4.77
N LEU A 469 3.52 19.78 -4.73
CA LEU A 469 4.35 19.50 -3.55
C LEU A 469 3.92 20.35 -2.35
N SER A 470 3.59 21.62 -2.57
CA SER A 470 3.08 22.51 -1.51
C SER A 470 1.75 22.00 -0.94
N PHE A 471 0.86 21.46 -1.78
CA PHE A 471 -0.39 20.88 -1.29
C PHE A 471 -0.15 19.61 -0.46
N LEU A 472 0.79 18.74 -0.85
CA LEU A 472 1.16 17.60 -0.01
C LEU A 472 1.71 18.05 1.35
N ASN A 473 2.48 19.13 1.38
CA ASN A 473 2.98 19.71 2.62
C ASN A 473 1.85 20.29 3.50
N SER A 474 0.87 20.99 2.89
CA SER A 474 -0.25 21.61 3.62
C SER A 474 -1.21 20.58 4.27
N VAL A 475 -1.25 19.35 3.76
CA VAL A 475 -2.05 18.26 4.37
C VAL A 475 -1.24 17.37 5.33
N GLY A 476 -0.03 17.80 5.75
CA GLY A 476 0.80 17.07 6.71
C GLY A 476 1.47 15.82 6.17
N LEU A 477 1.78 15.77 4.86
CA LEU A 477 2.45 14.65 4.19
C LEU A 477 3.89 14.99 3.77
N GLU A 478 4.52 15.94 4.45
CA GLU A 478 5.87 16.40 4.16
C GLU A 478 6.95 15.31 4.23
N TYR A 479 6.72 14.25 5.00
CA TYR A 479 7.65 13.15 5.19
C TYR A 479 7.59 12.07 4.11
N LEU A 480 6.56 12.07 3.26
CA LEU A 480 6.40 11.05 2.21
C LEU A 480 7.42 11.27 1.08
N THR A 481 7.86 10.16 0.48
CA THR A 481 8.61 10.16 -0.78
C THR A 481 7.67 9.92 -1.97
N LEU A 482 7.98 10.51 -3.13
CA LEU A 482 7.17 10.32 -4.33
C LEU A 482 7.27 8.90 -4.90
N SER A 483 8.37 8.18 -4.60
CA SER A 483 8.59 6.78 -5.00
C SER A 483 7.78 5.78 -4.17
N ARG A 484 7.26 6.19 -3.00
CA ARG A 484 6.53 5.29 -2.09
C ARG A 484 5.31 4.68 -2.77
N SER A 485 5.21 3.35 -2.70
CA SER A 485 4.07 2.60 -3.25
C SER A 485 2.78 2.92 -2.51
N THR A 486 1.69 3.15 -3.26
CA THR A 486 0.37 3.43 -2.67
C THR A 486 -0.17 2.28 -1.81
N GLY A 487 0.24 1.05 -2.11
CA GLY A 487 -0.13 -0.13 -1.32
C GLY A 487 0.44 -0.16 0.10
N THR A 488 1.46 0.69 0.40
CA THR A 488 2.09 0.80 1.73
C THR A 488 1.56 1.98 2.55
N LEU A 489 0.64 2.77 1.98
CA LEU A 489 0.05 3.93 2.63
C LEU A 489 -1.04 3.49 3.61
N SER A 490 -1.17 4.21 4.72
CA SER A 490 -2.34 4.12 5.57
C SER A 490 -3.59 4.68 4.87
N GLY A 491 -4.77 4.35 5.37
CA GLY A 491 -6.03 4.91 4.85
C GLY A 491 -6.04 6.43 4.86
N GLY A 492 -5.64 7.04 5.97
CA GLY A 492 -5.56 8.50 6.12
C GLY A 492 -4.50 9.15 5.21
N GLU A 493 -3.31 8.54 5.03
CA GLU A 493 -2.31 9.03 4.07
C GLU A 493 -2.85 9.05 2.65
N SER A 494 -3.52 7.97 2.24
CA SER A 494 -4.11 7.86 0.90
C SER A 494 -5.21 8.89 0.65
N GLN A 495 -6.07 9.12 1.64
CA GLN A 495 -7.14 10.11 1.59
C GLN A 495 -6.59 11.53 1.47
N ARG A 496 -5.57 11.88 2.27
CA ARG A 496 -4.91 13.20 2.20
C ARG A 496 -4.19 13.44 0.88
N ILE A 497 -3.59 12.40 0.27
CA ILE A 497 -3.04 12.50 -1.09
C ILE A 497 -4.13 12.87 -2.09
N ARG A 498 -5.31 12.24 -2.02
CA ARG A 498 -6.45 12.59 -2.88
C ARG A 498 -6.93 14.01 -2.62
N LEU A 499 -7.04 14.41 -1.36
CA LEU A 499 -7.40 15.78 -0.97
C LEU A 499 -6.41 16.78 -1.58
N ALA A 500 -5.10 16.57 -1.42
CA ALA A 500 -4.07 17.43 -1.99
C ALA A 500 -4.18 17.53 -3.53
N THR A 501 -4.50 16.43 -4.20
CA THR A 501 -4.71 16.40 -5.66
C THR A 501 -5.94 17.21 -6.08
N GLN A 502 -7.04 17.13 -5.33
CA GLN A 502 -8.27 17.86 -5.62
C GLN A 502 -8.12 19.38 -5.37
N ILE A 503 -7.43 19.77 -4.31
CA ILE A 503 -7.10 21.19 -4.05
C ILE A 503 -6.29 21.76 -5.21
N GLY A 504 -5.33 20.97 -5.74
CA GLY A 504 -4.52 21.35 -6.91
C GLY A 504 -5.33 21.62 -8.18
N SER A 505 -6.55 21.09 -8.30
CA SER A 505 -7.44 21.33 -9.45
C SER A 505 -8.07 22.72 -9.47
N SER A 506 -8.02 23.47 -8.37
CA SER A 506 -8.57 24.84 -8.22
C SER A 506 -10.04 24.96 -8.66
N LEU A 507 -10.85 23.89 -8.49
CA LEU A 507 -12.27 23.92 -8.81
C LEU A 507 -13.02 24.86 -7.86
N MET A 508 -14.02 25.58 -8.38
CA MET A 508 -14.86 26.52 -7.65
C MET A 508 -16.33 26.16 -7.83
N GLY A 509 -17.15 26.45 -6.82
CA GLY A 509 -18.59 26.21 -6.86
C GLY A 509 -19.00 24.74 -6.76
N VAL A 510 -18.14 23.87 -6.25
CA VAL A 510 -18.38 22.42 -6.06
C VAL A 510 -18.70 22.12 -4.61
N VAL A 511 -19.35 20.97 -4.39
CA VAL A 511 -19.54 20.38 -3.06
C VAL A 511 -18.49 19.30 -2.85
N TYR A 512 -17.54 19.54 -1.94
CA TYR A 512 -16.61 18.51 -1.48
C TYR A 512 -17.22 17.75 -0.32
N ILE A 513 -17.19 16.43 -0.38
CA ILE A 513 -17.68 15.54 0.67
C ILE A 513 -16.53 14.64 1.14
N LEU A 514 -16.14 14.80 2.39
CA LEU A 514 -15.00 14.11 2.98
C LEU A 514 -15.46 13.17 4.09
N ASP A 515 -14.86 11.97 4.15
CA ASP A 515 -15.12 10.96 5.17
C ASP A 515 -13.96 10.93 6.16
N GLU A 516 -14.17 11.50 7.35
CA GLU A 516 -13.22 11.50 8.47
C GLU A 516 -11.76 11.84 8.07
N PRO A 517 -11.50 13.03 7.48
CA PRO A 517 -10.18 13.38 6.97
C PRO A 517 -9.12 13.56 8.07
N SER A 518 -9.49 13.71 9.34
CA SER A 518 -8.59 13.82 10.49
C SER A 518 -7.99 12.50 10.96
N ILE A 519 -8.41 11.36 10.36
CA ILE A 519 -7.99 10.02 10.78
C ILE A 519 -6.47 9.85 10.75
N GLY A 520 -5.93 9.30 11.86
CA GLY A 520 -4.51 9.00 12.00
C GLY A 520 -3.62 10.25 12.03
N LEU A 521 -4.21 11.43 12.26
CA LEU A 521 -3.48 12.67 12.44
C LEU A 521 -3.16 12.93 13.90
N HIS A 522 -1.94 13.39 14.15
CA HIS A 522 -1.61 14.09 15.38
C HIS A 522 -2.28 15.47 15.36
N GLN A 523 -2.65 16.01 16.52
CA GLN A 523 -3.35 17.31 16.63
C GLN A 523 -2.63 18.45 15.87
N ARG A 524 -1.30 18.49 15.93
CA ARG A 524 -0.49 19.44 15.15
C ARG A 524 -0.74 19.36 13.64
N ASP A 525 -0.91 18.14 13.12
CA ASP A 525 -1.13 17.93 11.69
C ASP A 525 -2.62 18.18 11.34
N ASN A 526 -3.53 18.03 12.31
CA ASN A 526 -4.95 18.36 12.18
C ASN A 526 -5.15 19.88 11.99
N ASP A 527 -4.39 20.71 12.68
CA ASP A 527 -4.43 22.18 12.49
C ASP A 527 -4.15 22.55 11.00
N LYS A 528 -3.14 21.92 10.36
CA LYS A 528 -2.83 22.13 8.94
C LYS A 528 -3.96 21.68 8.02
N LEU A 529 -4.60 20.55 8.35
CA LEU A 529 -5.75 20.07 7.60
C LEU A 529 -6.92 21.05 7.68
N LEU A 530 -7.23 21.58 8.87
CA LEU A 530 -8.29 22.56 9.08
C LEU A 530 -8.06 23.83 8.25
N ASP A 531 -6.83 24.35 8.24
CA ASP A 531 -6.48 25.49 7.39
C ASP A 531 -6.71 25.21 5.91
N THR A 532 -6.40 23.99 5.50
CA THR A 532 -6.62 23.52 4.12
C THR A 532 -8.11 23.44 3.77
N LEU A 533 -8.96 22.91 4.66
CA LEU A 533 -10.42 22.84 4.47
C LEU A 533 -11.05 24.23 4.45
N LYS A 534 -10.58 25.15 5.30
CA LYS A 534 -10.99 26.57 5.28
C LYS A 534 -10.61 27.24 3.96
N ALA A 535 -9.41 27.00 3.45
CA ALA A 535 -8.97 27.53 2.16
C ALA A 535 -9.85 27.01 0.99
N LEU A 536 -10.26 25.73 1.01
CA LEU A 536 -11.22 25.17 0.03
C LEU A 536 -12.57 25.88 0.10
N ARG A 537 -13.09 26.12 1.31
CA ARG A 537 -14.34 26.89 1.53
C ARG A 537 -14.19 28.33 0.99
N ASP A 538 -13.11 29.01 1.36
CA ASP A 538 -12.85 30.42 1.01
C ASP A 538 -12.70 30.61 -0.51
N ASN A 539 -12.37 29.56 -1.25
CA ASN A 539 -12.37 29.54 -2.71
C ASN A 539 -13.79 29.39 -3.31
N GLY A 540 -14.84 29.54 -2.51
CA GLY A 540 -16.24 29.48 -2.99
C GLY A 540 -16.77 28.06 -3.18
N ASN A 541 -16.33 27.10 -2.35
CA ASN A 541 -16.84 25.74 -2.34
C ASN A 541 -17.61 25.44 -1.06
N THR A 542 -18.56 24.54 -1.15
CA THR A 542 -19.19 23.95 0.03
C THR A 542 -18.40 22.72 0.44
N VAL A 543 -17.99 22.65 1.70
CA VAL A 543 -17.19 21.55 2.22
C VAL A 543 -17.98 20.80 3.29
N LEU A 544 -18.46 19.61 2.97
CA LEU A 544 -19.18 18.72 3.88
C LEU A 544 -18.19 17.68 4.43
N VAL A 545 -18.05 17.59 5.73
CA VAL A 545 -17.12 16.68 6.39
C VAL A 545 -17.89 15.80 7.36
N VAL A 546 -17.83 14.48 7.17
CA VAL A 546 -18.28 13.54 8.20
C VAL A 546 -17.14 13.43 9.20
N GLU A 547 -17.34 13.88 10.44
CA GLU A 547 -16.27 13.99 11.43
C GLU A 547 -16.72 13.76 12.87
N HIS A 548 -15.74 13.36 13.69
CA HIS A 548 -15.89 13.13 15.11
C HIS A 548 -14.89 13.92 15.96
N ASP A 549 -13.94 14.59 15.32
CA ASP A 549 -12.90 15.38 15.97
C ASP A 549 -13.47 16.68 16.52
N GLU A 550 -13.17 16.97 17.79
CA GLU A 550 -13.67 18.17 18.50
C GLU A 550 -13.16 19.47 17.85
N ASP A 551 -11.87 19.53 17.51
CA ASP A 551 -11.26 20.74 16.93
C ASP A 551 -11.88 21.06 15.55
N THR A 552 -12.18 20.03 14.76
CA THR A 552 -12.86 20.18 13.47
C THR A 552 -14.30 20.69 13.65
N MET A 553 -15.04 20.15 14.63
CA MET A 553 -16.39 20.61 14.93
C MET A 553 -16.39 22.08 15.41
N ARG A 554 -15.47 22.46 16.29
CA ARG A 554 -15.33 23.85 16.77
C ARG A 554 -14.89 24.84 15.68
N ALA A 555 -14.13 24.37 14.70
CA ALA A 555 -13.66 25.19 13.58
C ALA A 555 -14.67 25.31 12.42
N SER A 556 -15.74 24.51 12.43
CA SER A 556 -16.77 24.51 11.40
C SER A 556 -17.74 25.70 11.49
N ASP A 557 -18.30 26.08 10.35
CA ASP A 557 -19.33 27.13 10.29
C ASP A 557 -20.73 26.61 10.69
N TYR A 558 -20.95 25.29 10.49
CA TYR A 558 -22.26 24.67 10.72
C TYR A 558 -22.08 23.18 11.03
N ILE A 559 -22.91 22.65 11.91
CA ILE A 559 -22.89 21.25 12.33
C ILE A 559 -24.27 20.65 12.14
N VAL A 560 -24.33 19.41 11.65
CA VAL A 560 -25.52 18.57 11.56
C VAL A 560 -25.27 17.33 12.41
N ASP A 561 -26.00 17.20 13.52
CA ASP A 561 -25.88 16.05 14.45
C ASP A 561 -26.95 15.01 14.13
N VAL A 562 -26.52 13.82 13.71
CA VAL A 562 -27.39 12.71 13.28
C VAL A 562 -27.44 11.67 14.40
N GLY A 563 -28.65 11.33 14.85
CA GLY A 563 -28.84 10.43 15.96
C GLY A 563 -30.28 9.99 16.14
N PRO A 564 -30.77 9.88 17.37
CA PRO A 564 -30.06 9.97 18.67
C PRO A 564 -29.21 8.76 19.02
N GLY A 565 -29.47 7.61 18.36
CA GLY A 565 -28.77 6.33 18.57
C GLY A 565 -28.10 5.80 17.30
N ALA A 566 -27.84 4.51 17.27
CA ALA A 566 -27.24 3.78 16.13
C ALA A 566 -28.28 2.84 15.50
N GLY A 567 -28.11 2.51 14.21
CA GLY A 567 -28.99 1.59 13.49
C GLY A 567 -30.44 2.03 13.49
N ILE A 568 -31.36 1.18 13.97
CA ILE A 568 -32.81 1.50 14.03
C ILE A 568 -33.15 2.65 14.98
N HIS A 569 -32.29 2.91 15.97
CA HIS A 569 -32.44 4.01 16.92
C HIS A 569 -31.82 5.32 16.44
N GLY A 570 -31.18 5.30 15.26
CA GLY A 570 -30.59 6.47 14.58
C GLY A 570 -31.49 7.02 13.48
N GLY A 571 -30.87 7.72 12.53
CA GLY A 571 -31.51 8.19 11.30
C GLY A 571 -32.35 9.43 11.43
N GLU A 572 -32.22 10.21 12.52
CA GLU A 572 -32.93 11.48 12.74
C GLU A 572 -31.94 12.63 12.88
N ILE A 573 -32.36 13.85 12.54
CA ILE A 573 -31.57 15.05 12.85
C ILE A 573 -31.88 15.48 14.28
N VAL A 574 -30.90 15.31 15.16
CA VAL A 574 -31.04 15.67 16.59
C VAL A 574 -30.88 17.17 16.81
N ALA A 575 -29.90 17.75 16.12
CA ALA A 575 -29.60 19.17 16.18
C ALA A 575 -28.91 19.61 14.89
N GLN A 576 -29.07 20.87 14.52
CA GLN A 576 -28.35 21.51 13.43
C GLN A 576 -28.17 22.99 13.74
N GLY A 577 -27.00 23.55 13.38
CA GLY A 577 -26.69 24.96 13.67
C GLY A 577 -25.20 25.21 13.90
N THR A 578 -24.86 26.31 14.55
CA THR A 578 -23.50 26.61 14.96
C THR A 578 -23.04 25.70 16.10
N CYS A 579 -21.76 25.68 16.41
CA CYS A 579 -21.22 24.90 17.51
C CYS A 579 -21.89 25.25 18.85
N GLU A 580 -22.16 26.52 19.08
CA GLU A 580 -22.83 27.03 20.29
C GLU A 580 -24.29 26.52 20.39
N GLU A 581 -25.00 26.48 19.29
CA GLU A 581 -26.37 25.95 19.23
C GLU A 581 -26.42 24.45 19.51
N ILE A 582 -25.43 23.69 19.00
CA ILE A 582 -25.29 22.26 19.29
C ILE A 582 -24.96 22.04 20.77
N MET A 583 -24.06 22.82 21.37
CA MET A 583 -23.69 22.73 22.79
C MET A 583 -24.88 23.06 23.71
N ALA A 584 -25.79 23.94 23.30
CA ALA A 584 -26.98 24.30 24.03
C ALA A 584 -28.08 23.24 24.00
N ASN A 585 -28.04 22.31 23.01
CA ASN A 585 -29.07 21.29 22.85
C ASN A 585 -28.83 20.10 23.79
N GLU A 586 -29.71 19.91 24.77
CA GLU A 586 -29.61 18.82 25.77
C GLU A 586 -29.83 17.42 25.18
N LYS A 587 -30.48 17.28 24.03
CA LYS A 587 -30.71 16.00 23.37
C LYS A 587 -29.49 15.54 22.58
N SER A 588 -28.60 16.46 22.20
CA SER A 588 -27.39 16.16 21.47
C SER A 588 -26.34 15.57 22.39
N ILE A 589 -25.99 14.29 22.16
CA ILE A 589 -24.87 13.64 22.85
C ILE A 589 -23.57 14.36 22.49
N THR A 590 -23.37 14.70 21.23
CA THR A 590 -22.24 15.50 20.74
C THR A 590 -22.14 16.82 21.50
N GLY A 591 -23.26 17.54 21.62
CA GLY A 591 -23.33 18.82 22.35
C GLY A 591 -22.99 18.69 23.84
N GLN A 592 -23.38 17.57 24.47
CA GLN A 592 -23.03 17.30 25.88
C GLN A 592 -21.53 17.12 26.10
N TYR A 593 -20.80 16.48 25.15
CA TYR A 593 -19.34 16.36 25.21
C TYR A 593 -18.65 17.68 24.87
N LEU A 594 -19.07 18.37 23.80
CA LEU A 594 -18.51 19.68 23.40
C LEU A 594 -18.66 20.75 24.48
N SER A 595 -19.76 20.72 25.24
CA SER A 595 -20.01 21.66 26.36
C SER A 595 -19.32 21.27 27.69
N GLY A 596 -18.69 20.08 27.74
CA GLY A 596 -18.08 19.54 28.96
C GLY A 596 -19.08 19.01 29.99
N LYS A 597 -20.40 18.94 29.67
CA LYS A 597 -21.40 18.29 30.56
C LYS A 597 -21.11 16.80 30.72
N ARG A 598 -20.58 16.15 29.68
CA ARG A 598 -20.00 14.81 29.73
C ARG A 598 -18.52 14.89 29.39
N THR A 599 -17.68 14.17 30.14
CA THR A 599 -16.24 14.11 29.90
C THR A 599 -15.75 12.69 30.13
N ILE A 600 -14.67 12.33 29.46
CA ILE A 600 -13.91 11.11 29.75
C ILE A 600 -13.00 11.44 30.94
N PRO A 601 -13.16 10.78 32.08
CA PRO A 601 -12.41 11.13 33.29
C PRO A 601 -10.92 10.78 33.15
N VAL A 602 -10.07 11.64 33.71
CA VAL A 602 -8.64 11.33 33.91
C VAL A 602 -8.53 10.42 35.11
N PRO A 603 -7.84 9.27 35.04
CA PRO A 603 -7.63 8.41 36.22
C PRO A 603 -6.89 9.16 37.34
N THR A 604 -7.43 9.04 38.54
CA THR A 604 -6.81 9.68 39.76
C THR A 604 -5.50 9.01 40.16
N GLU A 605 -5.40 7.69 39.88
CA GLU A 605 -4.20 6.92 40.16
C GLU A 605 -3.81 6.13 38.88
N ARG A 606 -2.51 6.11 38.57
CA ARG A 606 -1.96 5.30 37.48
C ARG A 606 -1.53 3.94 38.03
N ARG A 607 -1.77 2.87 37.24
CA ARG A 607 -1.30 1.53 37.59
C ARG A 607 0.22 1.49 37.59
N LYS A 608 0.78 0.72 38.52
CA LYS A 608 2.25 0.50 38.61
C LYS A 608 2.71 -0.78 37.90
N GLY A 609 1.79 -1.44 37.19
CA GLY A 609 2.06 -2.70 36.53
C GLY A 609 2.49 -3.83 37.47
N ASN A 610 3.13 -4.85 36.87
CA ASN A 610 3.64 -6.00 37.65
C ASN A 610 5.15 -5.95 37.92
N GLY A 611 5.79 -4.82 37.68
CA GLY A 611 7.23 -4.57 37.85
C GLY A 611 8.13 -5.21 36.79
N LYS A 612 7.55 -5.90 35.77
CA LYS A 612 8.26 -6.51 34.65
C LYS A 612 8.18 -5.63 33.43
N PHE A 613 9.15 -5.81 32.54
CA PHE A 613 9.28 -4.96 31.37
C PHE A 613 9.65 -5.78 30.14
N LEU A 614 9.12 -5.41 28.97
CA LEU A 614 9.71 -5.71 27.68
C LEU A 614 10.71 -4.61 27.32
N LYS A 615 11.92 -4.99 26.88
CA LYS A 615 12.95 -4.02 26.46
C LYS A 615 13.32 -4.29 25.01
N ILE A 616 13.01 -3.35 24.14
CA ILE A 616 13.45 -3.35 22.74
C ILE A 616 14.78 -2.62 22.71
N ILE A 617 15.83 -3.28 22.21
CA ILE A 617 17.19 -2.75 22.17
C ILE A 617 17.62 -2.59 20.74
N GLY A 618 18.09 -1.39 20.39
CA GLY A 618 18.67 -1.11 19.09
C GLY A 618 17.68 -1.19 17.91
N ALA A 619 16.48 -0.63 18.07
CA ALA A 619 15.49 -0.58 16.99
C ALA A 619 15.95 0.34 15.85
N GLN A 620 16.04 -0.19 14.62
CA GLN A 620 16.61 0.48 13.43
C GLN A 620 15.76 0.28 12.17
N GLN A 621 14.53 -0.21 12.30
CA GLN A 621 13.67 -0.42 11.15
C GLN A 621 13.15 0.91 10.58
N ASN A 622 13.18 1.06 9.27
CA ASN A 622 12.77 2.26 8.54
C ASN A 622 13.52 3.52 9.08
N ASN A 623 12.80 4.50 9.57
CA ASN A 623 13.37 5.76 10.08
C ASN A 623 13.85 5.71 11.54
N LEU A 624 13.72 4.57 12.25
CA LEU A 624 14.15 4.46 13.66
C LEU A 624 15.66 4.57 13.81
N LYS A 625 16.12 5.44 14.71
CA LYS A 625 17.53 5.82 14.91
C LYS A 625 18.20 5.06 16.06
N ASN A 626 18.23 3.71 15.98
CA ASN A 626 18.88 2.85 16.99
C ASN A 626 18.37 3.11 18.42
N ILE A 627 17.05 3.22 18.56
CA ILE A 627 16.44 3.56 19.86
C ILE A 627 16.29 2.33 20.77
N ASN A 628 16.30 2.61 22.07
CA ASN A 628 15.98 1.64 23.12
C ASN A 628 14.66 2.03 23.77
N VAL A 629 13.73 1.09 23.83
CA VAL A 629 12.38 1.35 24.38
C VAL A 629 12.05 0.32 25.44
N LYS A 630 11.48 0.79 26.56
CA LYS A 630 11.06 -0.02 27.70
C LYS A 630 9.54 0.04 27.82
N ILE A 631 8.87 -1.09 27.75
CA ILE A 631 7.41 -1.22 27.82
C ILE A 631 7.07 -1.92 29.15
N PRO A 632 6.39 -1.26 30.09
CA PRO A 632 5.96 -1.89 31.33
C PRO A 632 4.85 -2.92 31.06
N LEU A 633 4.85 -4.03 31.80
CA LEU A 633 3.85 -5.10 31.68
C LEU A 633 2.75 -4.95 32.73
N GLY A 634 1.52 -5.29 32.35
CA GLY A 634 0.35 -5.13 33.20
C GLY A 634 -0.15 -3.68 33.27
N GLU A 635 0.18 -2.85 32.27
CA GLU A 635 -0.22 -1.46 32.16
C GLU A 635 -0.92 -1.17 30.83
N PHE A 636 -1.63 -0.05 30.79
CA PHE A 636 -2.16 0.55 29.57
C PHE A 636 -1.13 1.51 28.99
N VAL A 637 -0.47 1.10 27.92
CA VAL A 637 0.65 1.83 27.30
C VAL A 637 0.20 2.45 25.98
N CYS A 638 0.38 3.75 25.82
CA CYS A 638 0.16 4.45 24.55
C CYS A 638 1.49 4.79 23.87
N VAL A 639 1.59 4.46 22.59
CA VAL A 639 2.69 4.87 21.71
C VAL A 639 2.20 6.04 20.85
N THR A 640 2.76 7.21 21.09
CA THR A 640 2.31 8.48 20.53
C THR A 640 3.39 9.14 19.65
N GLY A 641 3.08 10.26 19.05
CA GLY A 641 3.97 11.07 18.22
C GLY A 641 3.34 11.49 16.91
N VAL A 642 3.97 12.42 16.21
CA VAL A 642 3.49 12.94 14.93
C VAL A 642 3.39 11.87 13.85
N SER A 643 2.65 12.16 12.75
CA SER A 643 2.55 11.26 11.62
C SER A 643 3.94 10.98 11.02
N GLY A 644 4.24 9.72 10.70
CA GLY A 644 5.55 9.32 10.18
C GLY A 644 6.70 9.26 11.20
N SER A 645 6.47 9.45 12.51
CA SER A 645 7.54 9.43 13.54
C SER A 645 8.14 8.05 13.81
N GLY A 646 7.57 6.97 13.26
CA GLY A 646 8.10 5.60 13.42
C GLY A 646 7.31 4.69 14.35
N LYS A 647 6.13 5.09 14.83
CA LYS A 647 5.27 4.31 15.73
C LYS A 647 4.99 2.89 15.21
N SER A 648 4.47 2.79 14.00
CA SER A 648 4.14 1.49 13.37
C SER A 648 5.41 0.67 13.08
N SER A 649 6.55 1.30 12.77
CA SER A 649 7.85 0.63 12.63
C SER A 649 8.30 -0.01 13.95
N LEU A 650 8.11 0.67 15.08
CA LEU A 650 8.45 0.15 16.39
C LEU A 650 7.50 -0.96 16.84
N VAL A 651 6.19 -0.70 16.75
CA VAL A 651 5.16 -1.57 17.34
C VAL A 651 4.80 -2.72 16.41
N ASN A 652 4.46 -2.44 15.14
CA ASN A 652 3.98 -3.47 14.21
C ASN A 652 5.14 -4.25 13.58
N GLU A 653 6.17 -3.55 13.08
CA GLU A 653 7.26 -4.22 12.35
C GLU A 653 8.27 -4.92 13.27
N ILE A 654 8.59 -4.33 14.43
CA ILE A 654 9.58 -4.91 15.35
C ILE A 654 8.88 -5.70 16.46
N LEU A 655 8.13 -5.02 17.34
CA LEU A 655 7.57 -5.64 18.55
C LEU A 655 6.61 -6.78 18.20
N TYR A 656 5.56 -6.51 17.44
CA TYR A 656 4.54 -7.50 17.12
C TYR A 656 5.12 -8.70 16.36
N LYS A 657 5.89 -8.44 15.27
CA LYS A 657 6.44 -9.53 14.46
C LYS A 657 7.41 -10.41 15.25
N LYS A 658 8.23 -9.82 16.12
CA LYS A 658 9.13 -10.61 16.98
C LYS A 658 8.34 -11.45 17.99
N LEU A 659 7.38 -10.85 18.69
CA LEU A 659 6.53 -11.58 19.64
C LEU A 659 5.66 -12.65 18.94
N ALA A 660 5.11 -12.37 17.80
CA ALA A 660 4.32 -13.32 17.02
C ALA A 660 5.17 -14.52 16.56
N LYS A 661 6.42 -14.29 16.17
CA LYS A 661 7.36 -15.36 15.82
C LYS A 661 7.65 -16.26 17.03
N GLU A 662 7.96 -15.66 18.20
CA GLU A 662 8.37 -16.38 19.41
C GLU A 662 7.20 -17.08 20.12
N LEU A 663 6.10 -16.34 20.37
CA LEU A 663 4.98 -16.81 21.17
C LEU A 663 3.93 -17.57 20.35
N ASN A 664 3.59 -17.06 19.15
CA ASN A 664 2.53 -17.61 18.32
C ASN A 664 3.07 -18.50 17.19
N ARG A 665 4.39 -18.66 17.05
CA ARG A 665 5.07 -19.41 15.98
C ARG A 665 4.68 -18.93 14.57
N ALA A 666 4.43 -17.62 14.42
CA ALA A 666 4.05 -17.03 13.15
C ALA A 666 5.24 -17.02 12.17
N LYS A 667 4.93 -17.21 10.88
CA LYS A 667 5.90 -17.12 9.77
C LYS A 667 6.08 -15.63 9.38
N CYS A 668 6.89 -14.90 10.13
CA CYS A 668 7.16 -13.50 9.85
C CYS A 668 8.59 -13.13 10.26
N LYS A 669 9.14 -12.11 9.58
CA LYS A 669 10.46 -11.54 9.87
C LYS A 669 10.28 -10.22 10.60
N ALA A 670 10.84 -10.11 11.78
CA ALA A 670 10.85 -8.86 12.54
C ALA A 670 11.77 -7.82 11.87
N GLY A 671 11.41 -6.55 11.96
CA GLY A 671 12.23 -5.45 11.49
C GLY A 671 13.59 -5.38 12.18
N LYS A 672 14.51 -4.58 11.65
CA LYS A 672 15.90 -4.47 12.15
C LYS A 672 15.93 -3.99 13.61
N HIS A 673 16.47 -4.81 14.50
CA HIS A 673 16.72 -4.53 15.92
C HIS A 673 17.84 -5.44 16.43
N LYS A 674 18.42 -5.09 17.58
CA LYS A 674 19.47 -5.95 18.19
C LYS A 674 18.83 -7.14 18.93
N LYS A 675 17.97 -6.88 19.92
CA LYS A 675 17.24 -7.90 20.66
C LYS A 675 16.00 -7.34 21.37
N ILE A 676 15.09 -8.21 21.80
CA ILE A 676 14.00 -7.91 22.72
C ILE A 676 14.17 -8.81 23.95
N GLU A 677 14.18 -8.20 25.15
CA GLU A 677 14.27 -8.89 26.45
C GLU A 677 12.92 -8.88 27.15
N GLY A 678 12.63 -9.87 27.99
CA GLY A 678 11.43 -9.97 28.80
C GLY A 678 10.28 -10.72 28.14
N ILE A 679 10.49 -11.36 26.98
CA ILE A 679 9.44 -12.12 26.26
C ILE A 679 8.92 -13.30 27.08
N GLU A 680 9.76 -13.89 27.91
CA GLU A 680 9.44 -14.99 28.82
C GLU A 680 8.35 -14.68 29.85
N ASN A 681 8.04 -13.39 30.04
CA ASN A 681 6.97 -12.96 30.93
C ASN A 681 5.58 -12.98 30.29
N LEU A 682 5.52 -13.26 29.00
CA LEU A 682 4.30 -13.27 28.18
C LEU A 682 4.01 -14.70 27.67
N ASP A 683 2.74 -15.01 27.51
CA ASP A 683 2.28 -16.29 26.94
C ASP A 683 1.76 -16.13 25.49
N LYS A 684 1.28 -14.94 25.13
CA LYS A 684 0.63 -14.71 23.85
C LYS A 684 0.69 -13.24 23.44
N VAL A 685 0.78 -12.99 22.12
CA VAL A 685 0.56 -11.67 21.53
C VAL A 685 -0.66 -11.69 20.63
N ILE A 686 -1.50 -10.67 20.72
CA ILE A 686 -2.70 -10.48 19.91
C ILE A 686 -2.64 -9.10 19.28
N GLN A 687 -2.67 -9.07 17.94
CA GLN A 687 -2.81 -7.81 17.19
C GLN A 687 -4.27 -7.58 16.81
N ILE A 688 -4.75 -6.39 17.05
CA ILE A 688 -6.09 -5.92 16.71
C ILE A 688 -5.94 -4.70 15.80
N ASP A 689 -5.94 -4.95 14.51
CA ASP A 689 -5.81 -3.96 13.45
C ASP A 689 -7.12 -3.75 12.68
N GLN A 690 -7.15 -2.78 11.80
CA GLN A 690 -8.31 -2.42 10.96
C GLN A 690 -8.50 -3.35 9.75
N SER A 691 -7.70 -4.40 9.59
CA SER A 691 -7.85 -5.33 8.48
C SER A 691 -9.19 -6.08 8.56
N PRO A 692 -9.83 -6.40 7.43
CA PRO A 692 -11.10 -7.11 7.42
C PRO A 692 -11.04 -8.45 8.18
N ILE A 693 -12.13 -8.83 8.85
CA ILE A 693 -12.25 -10.12 9.55
C ILE A 693 -12.33 -11.33 8.60
N GLY A 694 -12.35 -11.08 7.31
CA GLY A 694 -12.29 -12.08 6.25
C GLY A 694 -12.39 -11.45 4.87
N ARG A 695 -11.96 -12.16 3.84
CA ARG A 695 -11.89 -11.66 2.45
C ARG A 695 -13.08 -12.06 1.58
N THR A 696 -14.00 -12.86 2.11
CA THR A 696 -15.13 -13.39 1.35
C THR A 696 -16.45 -12.95 1.95
N PRO A 697 -17.53 -12.89 1.17
CA PRO A 697 -18.87 -12.57 1.66
C PRO A 697 -19.40 -13.57 2.72
N ARG A 698 -18.78 -14.73 2.86
CA ARG A 698 -19.13 -15.76 3.88
C ARG A 698 -18.59 -15.42 5.26
N SER A 699 -17.54 -14.62 5.33
CA SER A 699 -17.03 -14.15 6.62
C SER A 699 -17.96 -13.09 7.19
N ASN A 700 -18.33 -13.25 8.45
CA ASN A 700 -19.22 -12.33 9.16
C ASN A 700 -18.92 -12.34 10.67
N PRO A 701 -19.47 -11.40 11.46
CA PRO A 701 -19.27 -11.34 12.90
C PRO A 701 -19.59 -12.66 13.63
N ALA A 702 -20.68 -13.36 13.21
CA ALA A 702 -21.07 -14.62 13.83
C ALA A 702 -20.04 -15.74 13.65
N THR A 703 -19.45 -15.83 12.45
CA THR A 703 -18.42 -16.84 12.15
C THR A 703 -17.11 -16.51 12.84
N TYR A 704 -16.72 -15.26 12.87
CA TYR A 704 -15.46 -14.81 13.43
C TYR A 704 -15.42 -14.97 14.97
N THR A 705 -16.48 -14.57 15.68
CA THR A 705 -16.61 -14.75 17.14
C THR A 705 -16.88 -16.22 17.54
N GLY A 706 -17.16 -17.07 16.56
CA GLY A 706 -17.50 -18.46 16.79
C GLY A 706 -18.91 -18.67 17.41
N VAL A 707 -19.74 -17.63 17.53
CA VAL A 707 -21.12 -17.76 18.01
C VAL A 707 -21.98 -18.55 17.03
N PHE A 708 -21.67 -18.52 15.74
CA PHE A 708 -22.39 -19.27 14.73
C PHE A 708 -22.32 -20.78 14.92
N GLY A 709 -21.22 -21.31 15.46
CA GLY A 709 -21.10 -22.71 15.84
C GLY A 709 -22.13 -23.14 16.89
N ASP A 710 -22.31 -22.29 17.92
CA ASP A 710 -23.27 -22.52 18.98
C ASP A 710 -24.73 -22.39 18.48
N ILE A 711 -25.00 -21.40 17.59
CA ILE A 711 -26.31 -21.24 16.95
C ILE A 711 -26.67 -22.45 16.09
N ARG A 712 -25.75 -22.94 15.25
CA ARG A 712 -25.96 -24.16 14.43
C ARG A 712 -26.26 -25.37 15.30
N SER A 713 -25.54 -25.52 16.41
CA SER A 713 -25.79 -26.61 17.34
C SER A 713 -27.18 -26.52 18.02
N LEU A 714 -27.63 -25.30 18.31
CA LEU A 714 -28.97 -25.04 18.83
C LEU A 714 -30.05 -25.47 17.83
N TYR A 715 -29.91 -25.05 16.55
CA TYR A 715 -30.86 -25.41 15.51
C TYR A 715 -30.89 -26.92 15.25
N ALA A 716 -29.76 -27.61 15.26
CA ALA A 716 -29.70 -29.06 15.12
C ALA A 716 -30.38 -29.80 16.29
N ASN A 717 -30.49 -29.16 17.45
CA ASN A 717 -31.18 -29.75 18.63
C ASN A 717 -32.69 -29.46 18.67
N THR A 718 -33.26 -28.71 17.74
CA THR A 718 -34.71 -28.52 17.61
C THR A 718 -35.42 -29.84 17.25
N ASN A 719 -36.68 -29.98 17.64
CA ASN A 719 -37.46 -31.18 17.35
C ASN A 719 -37.58 -31.44 15.84
N ASP A 720 -37.83 -30.38 15.05
CA ASP A 720 -37.94 -30.47 13.58
C ASP A 720 -36.63 -30.93 12.93
N ALA A 721 -35.48 -30.44 13.41
CA ALA A 721 -34.17 -30.86 12.88
C ALA A 721 -33.88 -32.33 13.24
N LYS A 722 -34.20 -32.74 14.47
CA LYS A 722 -34.01 -34.13 14.92
C LYS A 722 -34.90 -35.11 14.14
N MET A 723 -36.18 -34.78 13.91
CA MET A 723 -37.08 -35.60 13.11
C MET A 723 -36.60 -35.77 11.68
N ARG A 724 -35.92 -34.76 11.10
CA ARG A 724 -35.37 -34.79 9.74
C ARG A 724 -33.93 -35.32 9.68
N GLY A 725 -33.31 -35.69 10.81
CA GLY A 725 -31.93 -36.15 10.88
C GLY A 725 -30.90 -35.06 10.54
N TYR A 726 -31.22 -33.78 10.78
CA TYR A 726 -30.34 -32.66 10.46
C TYR A 726 -29.33 -32.40 11.56
N GLY A 727 -28.04 -32.66 11.27
CA GLY A 727 -26.95 -32.30 12.14
C GLY A 727 -26.50 -30.81 11.97
N PRO A 728 -25.56 -30.33 12.81
CA PRO A 728 -25.07 -28.93 12.74
C PRO A 728 -24.49 -28.51 11.40
N GLY A 729 -23.99 -29.46 10.59
CA GLY A 729 -23.49 -29.23 9.23
C GLY A 729 -24.58 -28.73 8.27
N ARG A 730 -25.83 -29.16 8.44
CA ARG A 730 -26.98 -28.73 7.63
C ARG A 730 -27.22 -27.22 7.69
N PHE A 731 -26.96 -26.63 8.86
CA PHE A 731 -27.12 -25.20 9.14
C PHE A 731 -25.88 -24.36 8.83
N SER A 732 -24.89 -24.93 8.10
CA SER A 732 -23.71 -24.21 7.64
C SER A 732 -23.86 -23.81 6.18
N PHE A 733 -23.66 -22.52 5.87
CA PHE A 733 -23.62 -22.04 4.49
C PHE A 733 -22.28 -22.38 3.79
N ASN A 734 -21.29 -22.92 4.52
CA ASN A 734 -20.00 -23.33 3.95
C ASN A 734 -19.98 -24.80 3.50
N VAL A 735 -20.90 -25.62 3.99
CA VAL A 735 -20.93 -27.08 3.76
C VAL A 735 -22.09 -27.44 2.83
N LYS A 736 -21.85 -28.37 1.90
CA LYS A 736 -22.92 -28.93 1.06
C LYS A 736 -24.03 -29.57 1.88
N GLY A 737 -25.24 -29.53 1.35
CA GLY A 737 -26.42 -30.17 1.93
C GLY A 737 -27.48 -29.19 2.46
N GLY A 738 -27.09 -28.10 3.12
CA GLY A 738 -28.04 -27.10 3.63
C GLY A 738 -27.95 -25.73 2.96
N ARG A 739 -26.86 -25.47 2.27
CA ARG A 739 -26.64 -24.20 1.58
C ARG A 739 -27.34 -24.16 0.22
N CYS A 740 -27.57 -22.97 -0.29
CA CYS A 740 -27.93 -22.78 -1.69
C CYS A 740 -26.77 -23.19 -2.59
N GLU A 741 -26.96 -24.17 -3.46
CA GLU A 741 -25.88 -24.63 -4.34
C GLU A 741 -25.61 -23.69 -5.55
N ALA A 742 -26.59 -22.86 -5.94
CA ALA A 742 -26.40 -21.87 -7.01
C ALA A 742 -25.34 -20.83 -6.65
N CYS A 743 -25.44 -20.21 -5.45
CA CYS A 743 -24.43 -19.25 -4.96
C CYS A 743 -23.42 -19.90 -4.00
N GLN A 744 -23.49 -21.21 -3.79
CA GLN A 744 -22.64 -21.96 -2.86
C GLN A 744 -22.60 -21.42 -1.43
N GLY A 745 -23.66 -20.73 -1.00
CA GLY A 745 -23.81 -20.15 0.33
C GLY A 745 -23.35 -18.69 0.45
N ASP A 746 -22.89 -18.04 -0.62
CA ASP A 746 -22.52 -16.63 -0.61
C ASP A 746 -23.72 -15.69 -0.45
N GLY A 747 -24.89 -16.10 -0.94
CA GLY A 747 -26.10 -15.29 -0.98
C GLY A 747 -26.13 -14.30 -2.14
N ILE A 748 -24.98 -14.04 -2.74
CA ILE A 748 -24.76 -13.10 -3.84
C ILE A 748 -24.00 -13.77 -4.97
N ASN A 749 -24.19 -13.29 -6.19
CA ASN A 749 -23.44 -13.65 -7.38
C ASN A 749 -22.50 -12.49 -7.72
N LYS A 750 -21.23 -12.77 -7.87
CA LYS A 750 -20.24 -11.82 -8.35
C LYS A 750 -20.25 -11.82 -9.87
N ILE A 751 -20.51 -10.67 -10.47
CA ILE A 751 -20.39 -10.44 -11.91
C ILE A 751 -19.07 -9.69 -12.15
N GLU A 752 -18.10 -10.36 -12.72
CA GLU A 752 -16.80 -9.76 -13.04
C GLU A 752 -16.91 -8.85 -14.26
N MET A 753 -16.55 -7.59 -14.07
CA MET A 753 -16.58 -6.55 -15.09
C MET A 753 -15.14 -6.20 -15.45
N HIS A 754 -14.63 -6.65 -16.61
CA HIS A 754 -13.21 -6.52 -16.99
C HIS A 754 -12.61 -5.12 -16.90
N PHE A 755 -13.40 -4.07 -17.08
CA PHE A 755 -12.94 -2.66 -17.06
C PHE A 755 -13.63 -1.81 -15.98
N LEU A 756 -14.58 -2.36 -15.26
CA LEU A 756 -15.36 -1.69 -14.21
C LEU A 756 -15.23 -2.47 -12.90
N PRO A 757 -15.58 -1.86 -11.74
CA PRO A 757 -15.68 -2.60 -10.49
C PRO A 757 -16.64 -3.77 -10.60
N ASP A 758 -16.33 -4.89 -9.96
CA ASP A 758 -17.18 -6.06 -9.92
C ASP A 758 -18.54 -5.72 -9.29
N VAL A 759 -19.60 -6.22 -9.90
CA VAL A 759 -20.97 -6.01 -9.41
C VAL A 759 -21.42 -7.25 -8.62
N TYR A 760 -22.00 -7.01 -7.46
CA TYR A 760 -22.54 -8.06 -6.59
C TYR A 760 -24.06 -7.96 -6.58
N VAL A 761 -24.74 -8.98 -7.09
CA VAL A 761 -26.21 -9.06 -7.14
C VAL A 761 -26.71 -10.19 -6.24
N PRO A 762 -27.88 -10.04 -5.57
CA PRO A 762 -28.47 -11.13 -4.82
C PRO A 762 -28.67 -12.38 -5.69
N CYS A 763 -28.43 -13.55 -5.14
CA CYS A 763 -28.63 -14.81 -5.85
C CYS A 763 -30.11 -15.02 -6.22
N ASP A 764 -30.41 -15.25 -7.47
CA ASP A 764 -31.79 -15.40 -7.99
C ASP A 764 -32.53 -16.58 -7.37
N VAL A 765 -31.80 -17.65 -7.00
CA VAL A 765 -32.39 -18.87 -6.43
C VAL A 765 -32.75 -18.70 -4.96
N CYS A 766 -31.82 -18.24 -4.12
CA CYS A 766 -32.06 -18.08 -2.69
C CYS A 766 -32.47 -16.66 -2.28
N LYS A 767 -32.45 -15.70 -3.20
CA LYS A 767 -32.77 -14.29 -2.95
C LYS A 767 -32.01 -13.72 -1.74
N GLY A 768 -30.72 -13.98 -1.70
CA GLY A 768 -29.85 -13.54 -0.61
C GLY A 768 -29.83 -14.43 0.64
N LYS A 769 -30.72 -15.39 0.78
CA LYS A 769 -30.91 -16.18 2.02
C LYS A 769 -29.85 -17.22 2.31
N ARG A 770 -28.90 -17.47 1.41
CA ARG A 770 -27.73 -18.39 1.56
C ARG A 770 -28.05 -19.88 1.70
N TYR A 771 -29.27 -20.27 2.07
CA TYR A 771 -29.70 -21.64 2.34
C TYR A 771 -30.74 -22.14 1.35
N ASN A 772 -30.89 -23.46 1.30
CA ASN A 772 -32.01 -24.08 0.60
C ASN A 772 -33.30 -23.99 1.43
N ARG A 773 -34.43 -24.23 0.77
CA ARG A 773 -35.77 -24.06 1.34
C ARG A 773 -35.98 -24.97 2.58
N GLU A 774 -35.56 -26.22 2.51
CA GLU A 774 -35.77 -27.21 3.55
C GLU A 774 -35.04 -26.84 4.85
N THR A 775 -33.85 -26.25 4.76
CA THR A 775 -33.10 -25.75 5.92
C THR A 775 -33.78 -24.57 6.57
N LEU A 776 -34.41 -23.68 5.77
CA LEU A 776 -35.12 -22.49 6.26
C LEU A 776 -36.47 -22.82 6.92
N GLU A 777 -37.02 -24.02 6.69
CA GLU A 777 -38.26 -24.48 7.34
C GLU A 777 -38.02 -24.77 8.81
N VAL A 778 -36.82 -25.16 9.22
CA VAL A 778 -36.47 -25.40 10.63
C VAL A 778 -36.41 -24.08 11.37
N LYS A 779 -37.21 -23.95 12.43
CA LYS A 779 -37.34 -22.69 13.19
C LYS A 779 -37.04 -22.92 14.68
N TYR A 780 -36.42 -21.91 15.28
CA TYR A 780 -36.27 -21.78 16.72
C TYR A 780 -36.97 -20.51 17.17
N LYS A 781 -37.91 -20.58 18.12
CA LYS A 781 -38.79 -19.48 18.53
C LYS A 781 -39.38 -18.70 17.30
N GLY A 782 -39.83 -19.43 16.26
CA GLY A 782 -40.44 -18.88 15.08
C GLY A 782 -39.49 -18.29 14.03
N LYS A 783 -38.17 -18.23 14.28
CA LYS A 783 -37.15 -17.68 13.40
C LYS A 783 -36.30 -18.77 12.74
N SER A 784 -36.08 -18.68 11.43
CA SER A 784 -35.12 -19.52 10.70
C SER A 784 -33.68 -19.11 11.00
N ILE A 785 -32.71 -19.95 10.60
CA ILE A 785 -31.29 -19.60 10.77
C ILE A 785 -30.89 -18.37 9.98
N TYR A 786 -31.54 -18.10 8.84
CA TYR A 786 -31.35 -16.87 8.08
C TYR A 786 -31.87 -15.64 8.83
N ASP A 787 -33.10 -15.72 9.39
CA ASP A 787 -33.68 -14.62 10.17
C ASP A 787 -32.77 -14.23 11.34
N VAL A 788 -32.10 -15.20 11.97
CA VAL A 788 -31.12 -14.94 13.04
C VAL A 788 -29.87 -14.23 12.52
N LEU A 789 -29.39 -14.56 11.31
CA LEU A 789 -28.26 -13.87 10.71
C LEU A 789 -28.59 -12.41 10.33
N GLU A 790 -29.85 -12.13 10.03
CA GLU A 790 -30.36 -10.78 9.72
C GLU A 790 -30.67 -9.94 10.97
N MET A 791 -30.77 -10.57 12.15
CA MET A 791 -30.92 -9.82 13.41
C MET A 791 -29.71 -8.94 13.68
N THR A 792 -29.96 -7.79 14.27
CA THR A 792 -28.88 -6.97 14.88
C THR A 792 -28.31 -7.71 16.10
N VAL A 793 -27.09 -7.32 16.50
CA VAL A 793 -26.48 -7.90 17.74
C VAL A 793 -27.36 -7.62 18.94
N GLU A 794 -27.98 -6.44 19.04
CA GLU A 794 -28.93 -6.05 20.09
C GLU A 794 -30.15 -6.99 20.14
N GLU A 795 -30.86 -7.16 19.03
CA GLU A 795 -31.97 -8.12 18.92
C GLU A 795 -31.55 -9.55 19.24
N GLY A 796 -30.33 -9.93 18.82
CA GLY A 796 -29.75 -11.23 19.12
C GLY A 796 -29.48 -11.45 20.62
N CYS A 797 -29.05 -10.42 21.34
CA CYS A 797 -28.87 -10.48 22.80
C CYS A 797 -30.19 -10.77 23.51
N GLU A 798 -31.27 -10.11 23.11
CA GLU A 798 -32.62 -10.34 23.67
C GLU A 798 -33.15 -11.72 23.28
N PHE A 799 -33.01 -12.11 22.01
CA PHE A 799 -33.53 -13.39 21.50
C PHE A 799 -32.88 -14.59 22.17
N PHE A 800 -31.56 -14.53 22.40
CA PHE A 800 -30.77 -15.61 23.00
C PHE A 800 -30.47 -15.44 24.49
N GLN A 801 -31.11 -14.53 25.22
CA GLN A 801 -30.85 -14.22 26.64
C GLN A 801 -30.82 -15.49 27.55
N ASN A 802 -31.64 -16.51 27.23
CA ASN A 802 -31.72 -17.76 28.00
C ASN A 802 -30.70 -18.84 27.57
N ILE A 803 -29.76 -18.51 26.65
CA ILE A 803 -28.74 -19.41 26.15
C ILE A 803 -27.36 -18.83 26.46
N PRO A 804 -26.77 -19.12 27.63
CA PRO A 804 -25.58 -18.41 28.14
C PRO A 804 -24.38 -18.42 27.20
N LYS A 805 -24.16 -19.51 26.43
CA LYS A 805 -23.04 -19.62 25.49
C LYS A 805 -23.15 -18.63 24.34
N ILE A 806 -24.37 -18.41 23.81
CA ILE A 806 -24.65 -17.49 22.72
C ILE A 806 -24.73 -16.07 23.27
N ALA A 807 -25.53 -15.88 24.33
CA ALA A 807 -25.75 -14.57 24.94
C ALA A 807 -24.46 -13.86 25.34
N ARG A 808 -23.51 -14.60 26.00
CA ARG A 808 -22.22 -14.05 26.40
C ARG A 808 -21.41 -13.50 25.22
N LYS A 809 -21.36 -14.20 24.07
CA LYS A 809 -20.58 -13.77 22.90
C LYS A 809 -21.25 -12.58 22.20
N LEU A 810 -22.58 -12.56 22.13
CA LEU A 810 -23.33 -11.42 21.59
C LEU A 810 -23.20 -10.19 22.50
N GLN A 811 -23.22 -10.39 23.82
CA GLN A 811 -23.03 -9.32 24.81
C GLN A 811 -21.66 -8.63 24.64
N THR A 812 -20.58 -9.38 24.38
CA THR A 812 -19.27 -8.77 24.14
C THR A 812 -19.25 -7.90 22.86
N LEU A 813 -20.02 -8.27 21.82
CA LEU A 813 -20.19 -7.43 20.63
C LEU A 813 -20.98 -6.17 20.95
N TYR A 814 -22.02 -6.30 21.79
CA TYR A 814 -22.82 -5.15 22.23
C TYR A 814 -22.00 -4.19 23.09
N ASP A 815 -21.20 -4.71 24.02
CA ASP A 815 -20.37 -3.94 24.95
C ASP A 815 -19.31 -3.07 24.23
N VAL A 816 -18.77 -3.55 23.08
CA VAL A 816 -17.85 -2.76 22.25
C VAL A 816 -18.55 -1.77 21.31
N GLY A 817 -19.87 -1.57 21.49
CA GLY A 817 -20.65 -0.60 20.72
C GLY A 817 -21.08 -1.09 19.32
N LEU A 818 -21.17 -2.39 19.09
CA LEU A 818 -21.60 -3.00 17.82
C LEU A 818 -23.05 -3.56 17.89
N GLY A 819 -23.89 -3.00 18.75
CA GLY A 819 -25.30 -3.44 18.88
C GLY A 819 -26.10 -3.33 17.56
N TYR A 820 -25.78 -2.37 16.72
CA TYR A 820 -26.49 -2.05 15.49
C TYR A 820 -26.15 -2.92 14.28
N ILE A 821 -24.97 -3.59 14.26
CA ILE A 821 -24.58 -4.43 13.12
C ILE A 821 -25.40 -5.72 13.09
N LYS A 822 -25.65 -6.26 11.87
CA LYS A 822 -26.29 -7.57 11.75
C LYS A 822 -25.32 -8.69 12.11
N ILE A 823 -25.80 -9.72 12.81
CA ILE A 823 -25.00 -10.89 13.21
C ILE A 823 -24.35 -11.57 11.99
N GLY A 824 -25.06 -11.63 10.85
CA GLY A 824 -24.61 -12.22 9.58
C GLY A 824 -24.07 -11.21 8.57
N GLN A 825 -23.81 -9.96 8.95
CA GLN A 825 -23.27 -8.93 8.04
C GLN A 825 -21.97 -9.36 7.40
N SER A 826 -21.85 -9.22 6.07
CA SER A 826 -20.64 -9.60 5.36
C SER A 826 -19.44 -8.78 5.84
N SER A 827 -18.27 -9.43 6.00
CA SER A 827 -17.01 -8.76 6.35
C SER A 827 -16.60 -7.67 5.35
N THR A 828 -17.05 -7.78 4.11
CA THR A 828 -16.75 -6.81 3.03
C THR A 828 -17.51 -5.50 3.15
N THR A 829 -18.59 -5.48 3.96
CA THR A 829 -19.42 -4.29 4.21
C THR A 829 -19.13 -3.64 5.56
N LEU A 830 -18.29 -4.24 6.38
CA LEU A 830 -17.85 -3.66 7.65
C LEU A 830 -16.79 -2.58 7.41
N SER A 831 -16.87 -1.48 8.12
CA SER A 831 -15.79 -0.49 8.20
C SER A 831 -14.55 -1.08 8.92
N GLY A 832 -13.39 -0.45 8.74
CA GLY A 832 -12.15 -0.87 9.42
C GLY A 832 -12.30 -0.87 10.95
N GLY A 833 -12.93 0.17 11.50
CA GLY A 833 -13.20 0.27 12.94
C GLY A 833 -14.19 -0.78 13.47
N GLU A 834 -15.24 -1.10 12.69
CA GLU A 834 -16.17 -2.19 13.03
C GLU A 834 -15.47 -3.55 13.04
N ALA A 835 -14.65 -3.84 12.02
CA ALA A 835 -13.87 -5.06 11.94
C ALA A 835 -12.91 -5.19 13.14
N GLN A 836 -12.25 -4.12 13.53
CA GLN A 836 -11.38 -4.05 14.69
C GLN A 836 -12.13 -4.33 15.99
N ARG A 837 -13.31 -3.74 16.18
CA ARG A 837 -14.16 -3.99 17.36
C ARG A 837 -14.69 -5.42 17.41
N VAL A 838 -15.01 -6.04 16.27
CA VAL A 838 -15.37 -7.49 16.23
C VAL A 838 -14.19 -8.36 16.70
N LYS A 839 -12.95 -8.03 16.30
CA LYS A 839 -11.74 -8.71 16.76
C LYS A 839 -11.58 -8.56 18.28
N LEU A 840 -11.74 -7.34 18.78
CA LEU A 840 -11.66 -7.01 20.21
C LEU A 840 -12.71 -7.80 21.01
N ALA A 841 -13.98 -7.79 20.59
CA ALA A 841 -15.06 -8.55 21.22
C ALA A 841 -14.78 -10.05 21.30
N THR A 842 -14.16 -10.59 20.23
CA THR A 842 -13.78 -12.02 20.19
C THR A 842 -12.75 -12.34 21.26
N GLU A 843 -11.75 -11.48 21.47
CA GLU A 843 -10.74 -11.71 22.51
C GLU A 843 -11.30 -11.51 23.93
N LEU A 844 -12.18 -10.53 24.14
CA LEU A 844 -12.88 -10.33 25.40
C LEU A 844 -13.76 -11.54 25.81
N SER A 845 -14.30 -12.25 24.85
CA SER A 845 -15.13 -13.44 25.10
C SER A 845 -14.30 -14.63 25.64
N LYS A 846 -12.97 -14.62 25.50
CA LYS A 846 -12.05 -15.68 25.93
C LYS A 846 -11.64 -15.51 27.40
N ARG A 847 -11.19 -16.60 28.02
CA ARG A 847 -10.64 -16.53 29.37
C ARG A 847 -9.24 -15.87 29.33
N SER A 848 -9.06 -14.85 30.14
CA SER A 848 -7.77 -14.19 30.28
C SER A 848 -6.78 -15.04 31.11
N THR A 849 -5.50 -15.00 30.71
CA THR A 849 -4.37 -15.59 31.47
C THR A 849 -3.64 -14.58 32.33
N GLY A 850 -3.88 -13.26 32.11
CA GLY A 850 -3.16 -12.16 32.77
C GLY A 850 -1.71 -11.98 32.29
N LYS A 851 -1.29 -12.68 31.22
CA LYS A 851 0.05 -12.60 30.63
C LYS A 851 0.03 -12.33 29.12
N THR A 852 -1.13 -11.92 28.60
CA THR A 852 -1.28 -11.62 27.19
C THR A 852 -0.96 -10.15 26.92
N ILE A 853 -0.22 -9.89 25.82
CA ILE A 853 -0.04 -8.53 25.32
C ILE A 853 -0.96 -8.30 24.12
N TYR A 854 -1.81 -7.28 24.23
CA TYR A 854 -2.67 -6.81 23.16
C TYR A 854 -2.04 -5.59 22.49
N ILE A 855 -1.93 -5.63 21.18
CA ILE A 855 -1.40 -4.53 20.35
C ILE A 855 -2.53 -4.02 19.48
N LEU A 856 -2.91 -2.75 19.67
CA LEU A 856 -3.97 -2.09 18.91
C LEU A 856 -3.38 -0.94 18.09
N ASP A 857 -3.85 -0.80 16.86
CA ASP A 857 -3.44 0.26 15.94
C ASP A 857 -4.63 1.18 15.70
N GLU A 858 -4.55 2.41 16.21
CA GLU A 858 -5.54 3.48 16.12
C GLU A 858 -6.99 3.00 16.37
N PRO A 859 -7.31 2.42 17.54
CA PRO A 859 -8.61 1.84 17.80
C PRO A 859 -9.76 2.85 17.92
N THR A 860 -9.48 4.14 18.05
CA THR A 860 -10.49 5.21 18.10
C THR A 860 -10.92 5.72 16.72
N THR A 861 -10.32 5.21 15.65
CA THR A 861 -10.62 5.58 14.27
C THR A 861 -12.10 5.42 13.95
N GLY A 862 -12.75 6.49 13.43
CA GLY A 862 -14.16 6.49 13.04
C GLY A 862 -15.14 6.38 14.22
N LEU A 863 -14.70 6.68 15.44
CA LEU A 863 -15.53 6.62 16.62
C LEU A 863 -15.94 8.02 17.11
N HIS A 864 -17.22 8.14 17.35
CA HIS A 864 -17.75 9.29 18.11
C HIS A 864 -17.19 9.25 19.55
N ILE A 865 -17.02 10.41 20.19
CA ILE A 865 -16.45 10.53 21.55
C ILE A 865 -17.15 9.64 22.59
N ALA A 866 -18.47 9.45 22.49
CA ALA A 866 -19.22 8.53 23.34
C ALA A 866 -18.84 7.06 23.14
N ASP A 867 -18.50 6.66 21.88
CA ASP A 867 -18.05 5.31 21.56
C ASP A 867 -16.58 5.13 22.01
N VAL A 868 -15.76 6.20 21.92
CA VAL A 868 -14.40 6.23 22.49
C VAL A 868 -14.44 6.00 24.00
N HIS A 869 -15.38 6.64 24.70
CA HIS A 869 -15.55 6.45 26.15
C HIS A 869 -15.81 4.98 26.49
N ARG A 870 -16.75 4.33 25.80
CA ARG A 870 -17.04 2.88 25.96
C ARG A 870 -15.82 2.02 25.63
N LEU A 871 -15.09 2.33 24.57
CA LEU A 871 -13.89 1.60 24.18
C LEU A 871 -12.82 1.69 25.29
N ILE A 872 -12.61 2.85 25.89
CA ILE A 872 -11.67 3.04 27.00
C ILE A 872 -12.05 2.13 28.17
N GLU A 873 -13.33 2.09 28.57
CA GLU A 873 -13.79 1.20 29.63
C GLU A 873 -13.48 -0.29 29.34
N VAL A 874 -13.64 -0.68 28.08
CA VAL A 874 -13.33 -2.05 27.64
C VAL A 874 -11.83 -2.33 27.71
N LEU A 875 -10.98 -1.40 27.27
CA LEU A 875 -9.52 -1.55 27.31
C LEU A 875 -9.01 -1.57 28.76
N GLN A 876 -9.58 -0.71 29.63
CA GLN A 876 -9.24 -0.70 31.06
C GLN A 876 -9.58 -2.05 31.73
N LYS A 877 -10.75 -2.65 31.44
CA LYS A 877 -11.11 -4.00 31.91
C LYS A 877 -10.10 -5.07 31.48
N LEU A 878 -9.55 -4.99 30.24
CA LEU A 878 -8.50 -5.92 29.79
C LEU A 878 -7.23 -5.82 30.64
N VAL A 879 -6.82 -4.59 30.95
CA VAL A 879 -5.63 -4.34 31.79
C VAL A 879 -5.88 -4.79 33.22
N ASP A 880 -7.06 -4.53 33.77
CA ASP A 880 -7.44 -4.94 35.15
C ASP A 880 -7.37 -6.46 35.37
N THR A 881 -7.47 -7.25 34.29
CA THR A 881 -7.25 -8.72 34.36
C THR A 881 -5.77 -9.11 34.30
N GLY A 882 -4.83 -8.16 34.41
CA GLY A 882 -3.38 -8.38 34.47
C GLY A 882 -2.67 -8.38 33.13
N ASN A 883 -3.39 -8.18 32.01
CA ASN A 883 -2.81 -8.12 30.67
C ASN A 883 -2.10 -6.80 30.42
N THR A 884 -1.26 -6.78 29.39
CA THR A 884 -0.64 -5.55 28.88
C THR A 884 -1.38 -5.11 27.62
N VAL A 885 -1.74 -3.84 27.54
CA VAL A 885 -2.37 -3.26 26.36
C VAL A 885 -1.45 -2.16 25.80
N VAL A 886 -0.99 -2.33 24.57
CA VAL A 886 -0.16 -1.37 23.84
C VAL A 886 -0.97 -0.78 22.70
N VAL A 887 -1.16 0.51 22.67
CA VAL A 887 -2.00 1.19 21.68
C VAL A 887 -1.18 2.24 20.95
N ILE A 888 -1.19 2.21 19.62
CA ILE A 888 -0.75 3.35 18.80
C ILE A 888 -1.93 4.31 18.71
N GLU A 889 -1.79 5.55 19.15
CA GLU A 889 -2.91 6.48 19.20
C GLU A 889 -2.53 7.95 19.04
N HIS A 890 -3.52 8.72 18.55
CA HIS A 890 -3.48 10.17 18.40
C HIS A 890 -4.59 10.88 19.18
N ASN A 891 -5.66 10.16 19.54
CA ASN A 891 -6.78 10.70 20.29
C ASN A 891 -6.36 11.02 21.72
N LEU A 892 -6.41 12.31 22.08
CA LEU A 892 -5.97 12.80 23.41
C LEU A 892 -6.85 12.29 24.54
N ASP A 893 -8.13 12.04 24.31
CA ASP A 893 -9.06 11.53 25.32
C ASP A 893 -8.68 10.10 25.74
N LEU A 894 -8.21 9.27 24.79
CA LEU A 894 -7.68 7.97 25.12
C LEU A 894 -6.29 8.07 25.77
N ILE A 895 -5.40 8.90 25.19
CA ILE A 895 -4.01 9.04 25.66
C ILE A 895 -3.96 9.53 27.13
N LYS A 896 -4.84 10.48 27.52
CA LYS A 896 -4.90 10.97 28.92
C LYS A 896 -5.29 9.88 29.93
N THR A 897 -5.89 8.76 29.49
CA THR A 897 -6.27 7.64 30.36
C THR A 897 -5.21 6.54 30.46
N ALA A 898 -4.11 6.66 29.70
CA ALA A 898 -3.02 5.67 29.73
C ALA A 898 -2.22 5.70 31.03
N ASP A 899 -1.68 4.55 31.44
CA ASP A 899 -0.76 4.45 32.58
C ASP A 899 0.65 4.91 32.19
N HIS A 900 1.06 4.61 30.93
CA HIS A 900 2.39 4.93 30.42
C HIS A 900 2.33 5.39 28.97
N ILE A 901 3.13 6.37 28.61
CA ILE A 901 3.27 6.90 27.25
C ILE A 901 4.69 6.69 26.75
N ILE A 902 4.83 6.35 25.48
CA ILE A 902 6.07 6.30 24.71
C ILE A 902 5.90 7.23 23.51
N ASP A 903 6.51 8.41 23.58
CA ASP A 903 6.35 9.45 22.54
C ASP A 903 7.55 9.46 21.59
N LEU A 904 7.27 9.27 20.29
CA LEU A 904 8.26 9.22 19.22
C LEU A 904 8.21 10.49 18.37
N GLY A 905 9.38 10.96 17.95
CA GLY A 905 9.47 12.16 17.14
C GLY A 905 10.92 12.58 16.87
N PRO A 906 11.19 13.93 16.90
CA PRO A 906 10.21 15.02 17.06
C PRO A 906 9.32 15.21 15.82
N GLU A 907 9.84 14.89 14.63
CA GLU A 907 9.18 15.07 13.34
C GLU A 907 8.87 13.72 12.65
N GLY A 908 8.29 13.76 11.45
CA GLY A 908 8.09 12.59 10.59
C GLY A 908 9.29 12.29 9.69
N GLY A 909 9.35 11.07 9.11
CA GLY A 909 10.39 10.63 8.18
C GLY A 909 11.78 10.64 8.78
N ASP A 910 12.76 11.09 8.02
CA ASP A 910 14.18 11.09 8.43
C ASP A 910 14.49 12.01 9.60
N ARG A 911 13.64 13.01 9.86
CA ARG A 911 13.77 13.90 11.02
C ARG A 911 13.10 13.34 12.28
N GLY A 912 12.41 12.21 12.18
CA GLY A 912 11.81 11.46 13.27
C GLY A 912 12.65 10.29 13.75
N GLY A 913 11.99 9.28 14.30
CA GLY A 913 12.58 7.99 14.66
C GLY A 913 13.39 7.98 15.96
N THR A 914 13.22 9.00 16.82
CA THR A 914 13.84 9.06 18.15
C THR A 914 12.80 8.99 19.26
N LEU A 915 13.21 8.58 20.45
CA LEU A 915 12.38 8.62 21.65
C LEU A 915 12.44 10.04 22.22
N VAL A 916 11.32 10.76 22.24
CA VAL A 916 11.21 12.13 22.72
C VAL A 916 10.90 12.15 24.21
N ALA A 917 9.90 11.39 24.63
CA ALA A 917 9.46 11.33 26.01
C ALA A 917 8.93 9.93 26.37
N THR A 918 9.04 9.56 27.63
CA THR A 918 8.46 8.32 28.19
C THR A 918 8.06 8.54 29.63
N GLY A 919 6.96 7.99 30.05
CA GLY A 919 6.47 8.12 31.42
C GLY A 919 4.95 8.23 31.50
N THR A 920 4.43 8.69 32.65
CA THR A 920 2.98 8.94 32.77
C THR A 920 2.55 10.14 31.92
N PRO A 921 1.25 10.29 31.60
CA PRO A 921 0.75 11.45 30.87
C PRO A 921 1.19 12.79 31.48
N GLU A 922 1.20 12.88 32.82
CA GLU A 922 1.60 14.07 33.54
C GLU A 922 3.10 14.36 33.42
N GLN A 923 3.94 13.32 33.29
CA GLN A 923 5.38 13.47 33.06
C GLN A 923 5.65 13.94 31.63
N VAL A 924 4.99 13.32 30.65
CA VAL A 924 5.14 13.67 29.23
C VAL A 924 4.65 15.09 28.95
N ALA A 925 3.58 15.55 29.61
CA ALA A 925 3.05 16.92 29.50
C ALA A 925 4.05 17.99 29.93
N LYS A 926 5.10 17.67 30.72
CA LYS A 926 6.16 18.57 31.14
C LYS A 926 7.32 18.68 30.15
N VAL A 927 7.41 17.76 29.16
CA VAL A 927 8.49 17.72 28.16
C VAL A 927 8.15 18.71 27.04
N LYS A 928 8.93 19.76 26.89
CA LYS A 928 8.68 20.81 25.88
C LYS A 928 8.85 20.35 24.45
N GLU A 929 9.71 19.37 24.21
CA GLU A 929 10.00 18.80 22.88
C GLU A 929 8.90 17.85 22.41
N SER A 930 8.04 17.38 23.32
CA SER A 930 6.92 16.50 23.00
C SER A 930 5.72 17.31 22.52
N TYR A 931 5.38 17.20 21.25
CA TYR A 931 4.13 17.78 20.74
C TYR A 931 2.91 17.16 21.43
N THR A 932 2.88 15.86 21.60
CA THR A 932 1.82 15.17 22.34
C THR A 932 1.69 15.74 23.76
N GLY A 933 2.81 15.97 24.45
CA GLY A 933 2.85 16.56 25.79
C GLY A 933 2.27 17.96 25.85
N GLN A 934 2.55 18.80 24.83
CA GLN A 934 2.03 20.18 24.76
C GLN A 934 0.49 20.21 24.68
N TYR A 935 -0.11 19.32 23.86
CA TYR A 935 -1.58 19.22 23.76
C TYR A 935 -2.20 18.56 25.00
N LEU A 936 -1.58 17.50 25.56
CA LEU A 936 -2.04 16.85 26.79
C LEU A 936 -2.11 17.80 27.97
N LYS A 937 -1.19 18.76 28.07
CA LYS A 937 -1.18 19.76 29.15
C LYS A 937 -2.50 20.51 29.25
N LYS A 938 -3.17 20.77 28.15
CA LYS A 938 -4.48 21.45 28.11
C LYS A 938 -5.62 20.59 28.68
N MET A 939 -5.47 19.26 28.64
CA MET A 939 -6.52 18.30 29.04
C MET A 939 -6.32 17.73 30.46
N LEU A 940 -5.11 17.87 31.03
CA LEU A 940 -4.78 17.37 32.36
C LEU A 940 -4.91 18.46 33.45
N ASN A 941 -5.11 19.71 33.03
CA ASN A 941 -5.30 20.85 33.94
C ASN A 941 -6.84 20.99 34.34
#